data_1a200d7a948a2a20b286434f68f3b174
#
_entry.id   1a200d7a948a2a20b286434f68f3b174
#
_cell.length_a   1.000
_cell.length_b   1.000
_cell.length_c   1.000
_cell.angle_alpha   90.00
_cell.angle_beta   90.00
_cell.angle_gamma   90.00
#
_symmetry.space_group_name_H-M   'P 1'
#
loop_
_entity.id
_entity.type
_entity.pdbx_description
1 polymer ?
#
loop_
_entity_poly.entity_id
_entity_poly.type
_entity_poly.pdbx_seq_one_letter_code
_entity_poly.pdbx_strand_id
1 'polypeptide(L)'
;MTHPTTAPRSAGRRARAITALAVVAVAAAGGVASTSTASADDAVPLLTSDATTWRYLDDGADPAGSGAPLSWTTASYDDSAWGAAQGSFGAKNGSTTGMGGGYAVDTLLEQRLAGSTDDVPTYFFRTSFDLTAEQISGWGSLEAEVVYDDALVVYVNGTEAVGYEDGRVVGNVGYAGDGGGDPDRSTFSVDPALLVPGENTVSVALHQDRATSSDIYFDFLSLTPVSASAPTTISDVVLTVGADESERGLAWYSDSGTAEEAQVAPSSQVTAAGFPATASSFPSASGPATSGDTWHHATITGLVPSTSYSYRVGSDADGWSPTYVVETQAAGDYGFLFVGDAQIGASGDAASDTEGWVRTMDTAAAAFPDTSFVLSAGDQVNTASNEAQYDGFLAPTQTKTLPFATNIGNHDVASVAYEQHFALPNVDLAYGKPSADRAGGDYWFMNGDTLFISLNSNDKDDARHAEFAARVIAEHGADARWRVVTFHHSVYSVASHATDADIVTRRAELPPAMSALDVDVVLMGHDHVYVRSYLMEGTTPVGADGAVGSSVVAEDGQVLYVTANSSSGSKYYDIQPIDFDFDAVANQEYTPNFTNVQVSGDSIEMTTYRTRDMTVVDSVTLERPAEPVPPVDPTVPPVEPTVPPVDPGAPGEPGAPGDGEPTAVPLDELTESTRTLVVESVDEAAATVTVRVPRALAGSPLDWFVHSEPVYLGDDPSDDDGVLTLQLPEGLGAGTHTLVAQTGAGEVATWGTVDLTAASDPVAVEPGAGAGAGAAGGGALAFTGGDVLPVAAASILVLLAGLGLVLRSRRRRA
;
A
#
# COMPACT_ATOMS: atom_id res chain seq x y z
N MET A 1 38.37 48.98 46.47
CA MET A 1 39.70 49.50 46.19
C MET A 1 40.06 49.13 44.78
N THR A 2 39.92 50.10 43.99
CA THR A 2 40.82 50.72 42.98
C THR A 2 41.00 49.98 41.64
N HIS A 3 40.33 50.53 40.64
CA HIS A 3 40.78 50.69 39.28
C HIS A 3 42.25 51.30 39.22
N PRO A 4 42.92 51.38 38.06
CA PRO A 4 42.44 51.64 36.69
C PRO A 4 43.32 51.18 35.51
N THR A 5 42.81 51.35 34.30
CA THR A 5 43.28 51.97 33.06
C THR A 5 44.43 51.28 32.31
N THR A 6 44.54 51.22 30.98
CA THR A 6 44.30 52.16 29.87
C THR A 6 44.54 51.47 28.52
N ALA A 7 43.84 51.87 27.50
CA ALA A 7 44.24 51.74 26.07
C ALA A 7 45.27 52.81 25.70
N PRO A 8 45.92 52.92 24.54
CA PRO A 8 45.24 53.17 23.25
C PRO A 8 45.99 52.78 21.91
N ARG A 9 45.26 52.87 20.81
CA ARG A 9 45.49 53.49 19.48
C ARG A 9 46.79 53.35 18.68
N SER A 10 46.62 52.95 17.36
CA SER A 10 46.81 53.76 16.16
C SER A 10 46.74 52.92 14.90
N ALA A 11 45.87 53.12 13.89
CA ALA A 11 45.80 54.15 12.87
C ALA A 11 46.93 54.04 11.81
N GLY A 12 46.56 53.71 10.60
CA GLY A 12 47.41 53.72 9.43
C GLY A 12 46.62 53.57 8.11
N ARG A 13 46.27 54.69 7.53
CA ARG A 13 45.69 54.93 6.22
C ARG A 13 46.70 54.78 5.10
N ARG A 14 46.23 54.47 3.89
CA ARG A 14 46.47 55.00 2.52
C ARG A 14 46.44 53.90 1.50
N ALA A 15 45.80 53.92 0.36
CA ALA A 15 45.22 54.89 -0.56
C ALA A 15 45.53 54.40 -1.99
N ARG A 16 44.48 54.32 -2.79
CA ARG A 16 44.36 54.58 -4.22
C ARG A 16 45.30 53.96 -5.26
N ALA A 17 44.72 53.28 -6.21
CA ALA A 17 44.90 53.62 -7.65
C ALA A 17 43.67 53.09 -8.47
N ILE A 18 43.05 54.05 -9.16
CA ILE A 18 42.07 53.95 -10.21
C ILE A 18 42.83 53.71 -11.52
N THR A 19 42.42 52.85 -12.40
CA THR A 19 42.66 53.01 -13.85
C THR A 19 41.46 52.44 -14.61
N ALA A 20 41.01 53.25 -15.55
CA ALA A 20 39.78 53.19 -16.28
C ALA A 20 39.89 52.41 -17.61
N LEU A 21 38.75 52.00 -18.08
CA LEU A 21 38.18 51.95 -19.40
C LEU A 21 38.94 51.33 -20.58
N ALA A 22 38.31 50.29 -21.16
CA ALA A 22 38.17 50.24 -22.61
C ALA A 22 36.84 49.51 -22.95
N VAL A 23 35.92 50.27 -23.49
CA VAL A 23 34.67 49.77 -24.14
C VAL A 23 35.07 49.30 -25.54
N VAL A 24 34.71 48.04 -25.86
CA VAL A 24 34.54 47.61 -27.25
C VAL A 24 33.11 47.03 -27.37
N ALA A 25 32.26 47.77 -28.04
CA ALA A 25 30.99 47.32 -28.53
C ALA A 25 31.17 46.46 -29.79
N VAL A 26 30.74 45.21 -29.74
CA VAL A 26 30.46 44.42 -30.93
C VAL A 26 28.97 43.99 -30.83
N ALA A 27 28.17 44.55 -31.69
CA ALA A 27 26.81 44.09 -31.92
C ALA A 27 26.87 42.78 -32.74
N ALA A 28 26.22 41.71 -32.24
CA ALA A 28 25.83 40.63 -33.08
C ALA A 28 24.56 39.94 -32.50
N ALA A 29 23.57 39.99 -33.28
CA ALA A 29 22.45 39.08 -33.47
C ALA A 29 21.93 38.23 -32.25
N GLY A 30 20.69 38.52 -31.93
CA GLY A 30 19.88 37.74 -31.01
C GLY A 30 19.79 36.26 -31.42
N GLY A 31 20.23 35.39 -30.53
CA GLY A 31 19.74 34.05 -30.39
C GLY A 31 19.17 34.01 -28.99
N VAL A 32 17.89 33.95 -28.89
CA VAL A 32 17.19 33.53 -27.68
C VAL A 32 17.54 32.08 -27.48
N ALA A 33 18.51 31.83 -26.63
CA ALA A 33 18.69 30.50 -26.08
C ALA A 33 17.49 30.25 -25.18
N SER A 34 16.50 29.58 -25.70
CA SER A 34 15.49 28.93 -24.91
C SER A 34 16.24 27.93 -24.03
N THR A 35 16.36 28.23 -22.74
CA THR A 35 16.62 27.20 -21.76
C THR A 35 15.40 26.29 -21.77
N SER A 36 15.45 25.22 -22.53
CA SER A 36 14.54 24.11 -22.33
C SER A 36 14.79 23.61 -20.90
N THR A 37 13.87 23.90 -19.99
CA THR A 37 13.72 23.07 -18.80
C THR A 37 13.53 21.67 -19.33
N ALA A 38 14.47 20.78 -19.04
CA ALA A 38 14.30 19.38 -19.32
C ALA A 38 13.06 18.94 -18.51
N SER A 39 12.00 18.63 -19.23
CA SER A 39 10.92 17.76 -18.77
C SER A 39 11.61 16.53 -18.16
N ALA A 40 11.06 15.98 -17.08
CA ALA A 40 11.39 14.64 -16.66
C ALA A 40 10.98 13.71 -17.82
N ASP A 41 11.87 13.56 -18.78
CA ASP A 41 11.78 12.50 -19.77
C ASP A 41 11.84 11.19 -18.99
N ASP A 42 10.95 10.26 -19.27
CA ASP A 42 11.08 8.87 -18.84
C ASP A 42 12.52 8.45 -19.12
N ALA A 43 13.30 8.21 -18.06
CA ALA A 43 14.70 7.93 -18.20
C ALA A 43 14.84 6.63 -19.03
N VAL A 44 15.48 6.74 -20.18
CA VAL A 44 15.65 5.59 -21.06
C VAL A 44 16.61 4.61 -20.37
N PRO A 45 16.20 3.36 -20.10
CA PRO A 45 17.08 2.38 -19.50
C PRO A 45 18.36 2.17 -20.33
N LEU A 46 19.49 2.07 -19.65
CA LEU A 46 20.78 1.73 -20.28
C LEU A 46 20.85 0.26 -20.66
N LEU A 47 20.25 -0.60 -19.86
CA LEU A 47 20.11 -2.04 -20.08
C LEU A 47 18.65 -2.42 -19.94
N THR A 48 18.19 -3.36 -20.77
CA THR A 48 16.87 -3.99 -20.67
C THR A 48 16.96 -5.47 -21.01
N SER A 49 16.05 -6.29 -20.50
CA SER A 49 16.04 -7.74 -20.74
C SER A 49 16.03 -8.10 -22.23
N ASP A 50 15.19 -7.45 -23.02
CA ASP A 50 14.92 -7.79 -24.42
C ASP A 50 15.88 -7.14 -25.44
N ALA A 51 16.63 -6.09 -25.06
CA ALA A 51 17.52 -5.37 -25.95
C ALA A 51 19.01 -5.58 -25.66
N THR A 52 19.36 -5.93 -24.40
CA THR A 52 20.74 -6.08 -23.98
C THR A 52 21.32 -7.42 -24.45
N THR A 53 22.45 -7.37 -25.12
CA THR A 53 23.21 -8.60 -25.45
C THR A 53 24.24 -8.85 -24.35
N TRP A 54 24.18 -10.02 -23.75
CA TRP A 54 25.14 -10.49 -22.77
C TRP A 54 26.13 -11.46 -23.38
N ARG A 55 27.38 -11.37 -22.98
CA ARG A 55 28.35 -12.46 -23.06
C ARG A 55 28.14 -13.36 -21.86
N TYR A 56 28.11 -14.68 -22.03
CA TYR A 56 27.89 -15.63 -20.95
C TYR A 56 28.79 -16.84 -21.00
N LEU A 57 29.12 -17.38 -19.82
CA LEU A 57 29.92 -18.58 -19.62
C LEU A 57 29.16 -19.51 -18.68
N ASP A 58 28.78 -20.69 -19.20
CA ASP A 58 27.92 -21.67 -18.51
C ASP A 58 28.54 -23.09 -18.47
N ASP A 59 29.85 -23.20 -18.62
CA ASP A 59 30.59 -24.48 -18.64
C ASP A 59 31.20 -24.89 -17.28
N GLY A 60 31.03 -24.05 -16.24
CA GLY A 60 31.57 -24.23 -14.90
C GLY A 60 33.04 -23.86 -14.73
N ALA A 61 33.67 -23.26 -15.77
CA ALA A 61 35.06 -22.82 -15.66
C ALA A 61 35.17 -21.50 -14.88
N ASP A 62 36.26 -21.35 -14.12
CA ASP A 62 36.57 -20.06 -13.47
C ASP A 62 37.13 -19.08 -14.52
N PRO A 63 36.42 -17.97 -14.83
CA PRO A 63 36.87 -17.02 -15.83
C PRO A 63 38.17 -16.31 -15.42
N ALA A 64 38.52 -16.22 -14.16
CA ALA A 64 39.77 -15.65 -13.70
C ALA A 64 40.94 -16.60 -13.92
N GLY A 65 40.71 -17.92 -14.03
CA GLY A 65 41.73 -18.93 -14.19
C GLY A 65 42.81 -18.85 -13.11
N SER A 66 44.05 -18.52 -13.50
CA SER A 66 45.16 -18.29 -12.57
C SER A 66 45.41 -16.79 -12.28
N GLY A 67 44.55 -15.91 -12.77
CA GLY A 67 44.62 -14.45 -12.60
C GLY A 67 44.12 -13.99 -11.24
N ALA A 68 43.96 -12.67 -11.11
CA ALA A 68 43.30 -12.08 -9.93
C ALA A 68 41.82 -12.49 -9.96
N PRO A 69 41.21 -12.83 -8.80
CA PRO A 69 39.86 -13.39 -8.74
C PRO A 69 38.79 -12.58 -9.48
N LEU A 70 38.81 -11.26 -9.40
CA LEU A 70 37.85 -10.36 -10.05
C LEU A 70 38.35 -9.79 -11.40
N SER A 71 39.41 -10.36 -12.02
CA SER A 71 39.91 -9.87 -13.29
C SER A 71 38.88 -9.93 -14.43
N TRP A 72 37.94 -10.85 -14.35
CA TRP A 72 36.86 -11.04 -15.33
C TRP A 72 35.76 -9.96 -15.25
N THR A 73 35.71 -9.16 -14.20
CA THR A 73 34.72 -8.10 -14.01
C THR A 73 35.15 -6.74 -14.56
N THR A 74 36.38 -6.63 -15.06
CA THR A 74 36.93 -5.37 -15.57
C THR A 74 36.73 -5.22 -17.09
N ALA A 75 36.65 -3.98 -17.58
CA ALA A 75 36.50 -3.68 -19.02
C ALA A 75 37.60 -4.26 -19.89
N SER A 76 38.80 -4.48 -19.36
CA SER A 76 39.93 -5.03 -20.13
C SER A 76 39.95 -6.55 -20.29
N TYR A 77 38.98 -7.25 -19.73
CA TYR A 77 38.88 -8.71 -19.84
C TYR A 77 38.40 -9.13 -21.23
N ASP A 78 39.05 -10.13 -21.83
CA ASP A 78 38.67 -10.68 -23.12
C ASP A 78 37.63 -11.80 -22.96
N ASP A 79 36.38 -11.47 -23.17
CA ASP A 79 35.24 -12.39 -23.18
C ASP A 79 34.80 -12.82 -24.58
N SER A 80 35.62 -12.59 -25.61
CA SER A 80 35.28 -12.88 -27.01
C SER A 80 35.00 -14.36 -27.29
N ALA A 81 35.51 -15.26 -26.45
CA ALA A 81 35.26 -16.70 -26.51
C ALA A 81 33.93 -17.14 -25.83
N TRP A 82 33.27 -16.27 -25.08
CA TRP A 82 32.03 -16.59 -24.40
C TRP A 82 30.86 -16.65 -25.38
N GLY A 83 29.77 -17.34 -24.98
CA GLY A 83 28.48 -17.28 -25.66
C GLY A 83 27.97 -15.84 -25.73
N ALA A 84 27.04 -15.56 -26.63
CA ALA A 84 26.40 -14.25 -26.73
C ALA A 84 24.90 -14.44 -27.01
N ALA A 85 24.06 -13.88 -26.16
CA ALA A 85 22.60 -13.93 -26.31
C ALA A 85 21.93 -12.78 -25.56
N GLN A 86 20.64 -12.62 -25.78
CA GLN A 86 19.79 -11.74 -24.98
C GLN A 86 19.15 -12.53 -23.81
N GLY A 87 18.80 -11.86 -22.70
CA GLY A 87 18.04 -12.43 -21.58
C GLY A 87 16.62 -12.75 -22.00
N SER A 88 15.86 -13.49 -21.22
CA SER A 88 16.19 -14.16 -19.99
C SER A 88 16.99 -15.44 -20.20
N PHE A 89 17.83 -15.79 -19.22
CA PHE A 89 18.67 -17.00 -19.25
C PHE A 89 18.19 -17.99 -18.22
N GLY A 90 18.31 -19.30 -18.49
CA GLY A 90 18.00 -20.29 -17.47
C GLY A 90 17.89 -21.71 -18.01
N ALA A 91 17.61 -22.62 -17.11
CA ALA A 91 17.29 -24.02 -17.41
C ALA A 91 16.49 -24.63 -16.28
N LYS A 92 15.49 -25.44 -16.59
CA LYS A 92 14.81 -26.32 -15.64
C LYS A 92 14.88 -27.77 -16.13
N ASN A 93 15.65 -28.58 -15.45
CA ASN A 93 15.94 -29.95 -15.88
C ASN A 93 16.42 -30.03 -17.34
N GLY A 94 17.24 -29.07 -17.77
CA GLY A 94 17.78 -28.96 -19.14
C GLY A 94 16.77 -28.46 -20.19
N SER A 95 15.72 -27.75 -19.77
CA SER A 95 14.68 -27.21 -20.64
C SER A 95 14.43 -25.75 -20.36
N THR A 96 13.90 -25.01 -21.34
CA THR A 96 13.44 -23.61 -21.19
C THR A 96 12.02 -23.50 -20.62
N THR A 97 11.38 -24.62 -20.31
CA THR A 97 9.97 -24.63 -19.88
C THR A 97 9.83 -25.14 -18.45
N GLY A 98 8.82 -24.62 -17.74
CA GLY A 98 8.44 -25.09 -16.41
C GLY A 98 9.14 -24.37 -15.26
N MET A 99 9.73 -23.19 -15.52
CA MET A 99 10.19 -22.30 -14.45
C MET A 99 9.04 -21.94 -13.53
N GLY A 100 9.32 -21.76 -12.24
CA GLY A 100 8.35 -21.25 -11.27
C GLY A 100 7.99 -19.78 -11.50
N GLY A 101 7.02 -19.24 -10.75
CA GLY A 101 6.69 -17.83 -10.78
C GLY A 101 6.17 -17.26 -12.11
N GLY A 102 5.95 -18.09 -13.12
CA GLY A 102 5.52 -17.66 -14.47
C GLY A 102 6.63 -17.11 -15.37
N TYR A 103 7.87 -17.22 -14.97
CA TYR A 103 9.03 -16.77 -15.74
C TYR A 103 9.26 -17.62 -16.99
N ALA A 104 9.65 -16.97 -18.11
CA ALA A 104 10.03 -17.61 -19.36
C ALA A 104 11.55 -17.58 -19.50
N VAL A 105 12.12 -18.55 -20.20
CA VAL A 105 13.54 -18.63 -20.53
C VAL A 105 13.70 -18.49 -22.03
N ASP A 106 14.42 -17.46 -22.48
CA ASP A 106 14.72 -17.22 -23.90
C ASP A 106 16.02 -17.91 -24.32
N THR A 107 17.01 -17.88 -23.43
CA THR A 107 18.33 -18.53 -23.69
C THR A 107 18.55 -19.68 -22.72
N LEU A 108 18.65 -20.91 -23.27
CA LEU A 108 18.92 -22.11 -22.50
C LEU A 108 20.38 -22.14 -22.05
N LEU A 109 20.62 -22.27 -20.75
CA LEU A 109 21.96 -22.50 -20.16
C LEU A 109 22.27 -24.01 -20.08
N GLU A 110 23.56 -24.35 -20.14
CA GLU A 110 24.04 -25.68 -19.77
C GLU A 110 23.88 -25.90 -18.26
N GLN A 111 22.89 -26.68 -17.87
CA GLN A 111 22.61 -26.88 -16.47
C GLN A 111 23.62 -27.79 -15.76
N ARG A 112 24.27 -28.68 -16.50
CA ARG A 112 25.14 -29.71 -15.93
C ARG A 112 26.58 -29.61 -16.39
N LEU A 113 27.50 -29.86 -15.50
CA LEU A 113 28.93 -29.98 -15.87
C LEU A 113 29.15 -31.11 -16.89
N ALA A 114 29.98 -30.87 -17.87
CA ALA A 114 30.23 -31.81 -18.96
C ALA A 114 30.67 -33.17 -18.44
N GLY A 115 29.88 -34.21 -18.73
CA GLY A 115 30.13 -35.59 -18.29
C GLY A 115 29.88 -35.88 -16.81
N SER A 116 29.24 -34.98 -16.07
CA SER A 116 28.82 -35.12 -14.67
C SER A 116 27.31 -35.19 -14.56
N THR A 117 26.84 -35.59 -13.36
CA THR A 117 25.44 -35.42 -12.90
C THR A 117 25.28 -34.19 -12.08
N ASP A 118 26.35 -33.50 -11.73
CA ASP A 118 26.36 -32.30 -10.93
C ASP A 118 26.05 -31.07 -11.79
N ASP A 119 25.29 -30.16 -11.26
CA ASP A 119 24.93 -28.90 -11.92
C ASP A 119 26.14 -27.96 -11.95
N VAL A 120 26.15 -27.04 -12.92
CA VAL A 120 27.14 -25.98 -13.04
C VAL A 120 27.02 -25.08 -11.78
N PRO A 121 28.09 -24.92 -10.97
CA PRO A 121 28.00 -24.20 -9.73
C PRO A 121 27.82 -22.69 -9.89
N THR A 122 28.35 -22.11 -10.97
CA THR A 122 28.34 -20.68 -11.23
C THR A 122 28.29 -20.39 -12.71
N TYR A 123 27.47 -19.44 -13.08
CA TYR A 123 27.32 -18.86 -14.41
C TYR A 123 27.81 -17.42 -14.38
N PHE A 124 28.47 -16.99 -15.46
CA PHE A 124 29.03 -15.65 -15.54
C PHE A 124 28.44 -14.91 -16.74
N PHE A 125 28.07 -13.66 -16.51
CA PHE A 125 27.52 -12.80 -17.57
C PHE A 125 28.26 -11.47 -17.60
N ARG A 126 28.41 -10.89 -18.79
CA ARG A 126 29.02 -9.57 -18.98
C ARG A 126 28.34 -8.83 -20.11
N THR A 127 28.16 -7.53 -19.91
CA THR A 127 27.75 -6.59 -20.96
C THR A 127 28.45 -5.27 -20.75
N SER A 128 28.46 -4.40 -21.79
CA SER A 128 29.00 -3.06 -21.66
C SER A 128 28.15 -2.03 -22.39
N PHE A 129 28.30 -0.78 -21.97
CA PHE A 129 27.65 0.40 -22.55
C PHE A 129 28.56 1.62 -22.39
N ASP A 130 28.41 2.60 -23.30
CA ASP A 130 29.23 3.82 -23.30
C ASP A 130 28.46 4.98 -22.65
N LEU A 131 29.17 5.77 -21.81
CA LEU A 131 28.63 6.97 -21.19
C LEU A 131 29.51 8.20 -21.44
N THR A 132 28.89 9.37 -21.51
CA THR A 132 29.58 10.65 -21.47
C THR A 132 29.75 11.15 -20.03
N ALA A 133 30.71 12.06 -19.81
CA ALA A 133 30.90 12.67 -18.50
C ALA A 133 29.66 13.49 -18.07
N GLU A 134 28.97 14.11 -19.04
CA GLU A 134 27.75 14.87 -18.80
C GLU A 134 26.60 13.99 -18.32
N GLN A 135 26.45 12.79 -18.92
CA GLN A 135 25.42 11.83 -18.48
C GLN A 135 25.67 11.43 -17.01
N ILE A 136 26.90 10.99 -16.70
CA ILE A 136 27.27 10.56 -15.34
C ILE A 136 27.04 11.69 -14.32
N SER A 137 27.49 12.92 -14.64
CA SER A 137 27.34 14.06 -13.72
C SER A 137 25.89 14.51 -13.52
N GLY A 138 24.98 14.13 -14.41
CA GLY A 138 23.56 14.42 -14.32
C GLY A 138 22.75 13.39 -13.52
N TRP A 139 23.39 12.32 -13.00
CA TRP A 139 22.70 11.24 -12.29
C TRP A 139 23.00 11.23 -10.79
N GLY A 140 21.98 10.99 -9.98
CA GLY A 140 22.11 10.77 -8.54
C GLY A 140 22.31 9.30 -8.19
N SER A 141 21.66 8.41 -8.94
CA SER A 141 21.79 6.96 -8.84
C SER A 141 21.45 6.30 -10.19
N LEU A 142 21.62 4.99 -10.27
CA LEU A 142 21.01 4.17 -11.31
C LEU A 142 20.23 3.05 -10.61
N GLU A 143 18.95 2.95 -10.88
CA GLU A 143 18.13 1.86 -10.36
C GLU A 143 18.20 0.65 -11.28
N ALA A 144 18.52 -0.49 -10.68
CA ALA A 144 18.60 -1.76 -11.36
C ALA A 144 17.54 -2.74 -10.86
N GLU A 145 17.03 -3.55 -11.75
CA GLU A 145 16.08 -4.60 -11.44
C GLU A 145 16.52 -5.92 -12.04
N VAL A 146 16.52 -6.98 -11.23
CA VAL A 146 16.97 -8.32 -11.60
C VAL A 146 16.02 -9.39 -11.14
N VAL A 147 16.00 -10.51 -11.87
CA VAL A 147 15.37 -11.77 -11.43
C VAL A 147 16.42 -12.85 -11.47
N TYR A 148 16.56 -13.64 -10.41
CA TYR A 148 17.59 -14.64 -10.27
C TYR A 148 17.14 -15.84 -9.44
N ASP A 149 17.85 -16.94 -9.61
CA ASP A 149 17.69 -18.22 -8.90
C ASP A 149 19.04 -18.95 -8.92
N ASP A 150 19.83 -19.22 -7.87
CA ASP A 150 19.51 -19.07 -6.43
C ASP A 150 20.20 -17.83 -5.81
N ALA A 151 21.46 -17.54 -6.12
CA ALA A 151 22.25 -16.43 -5.57
C ALA A 151 22.93 -15.61 -6.68
N LEU A 152 23.07 -14.31 -6.45
CA LEU A 152 23.54 -13.36 -7.46
C LEU A 152 24.57 -12.38 -6.87
N VAL A 153 25.62 -12.09 -7.63
CA VAL A 153 26.52 -10.95 -7.35
C VAL A 153 26.67 -10.12 -8.63
N VAL A 154 26.44 -8.81 -8.52
CA VAL A 154 26.59 -7.86 -9.63
C VAL A 154 27.80 -6.96 -9.40
N TYR A 155 28.63 -6.80 -10.40
CA TYR A 155 29.79 -5.91 -10.40
C TYR A 155 29.64 -4.83 -11.48
N VAL A 156 30.01 -3.62 -11.14
CA VAL A 156 30.16 -2.50 -12.08
C VAL A 156 31.60 -2.07 -12.12
N ASN A 157 32.22 -2.12 -13.31
CA ASN A 157 33.65 -1.74 -13.53
C ASN A 157 34.62 -2.42 -12.55
N GLY A 158 34.36 -3.66 -12.16
CA GLY A 158 35.23 -4.41 -11.26
C GLY A 158 34.95 -4.25 -9.77
N THR A 159 33.97 -3.42 -9.41
CA THR A 159 33.54 -3.19 -8.04
C THR A 159 32.19 -3.86 -7.84
N GLU A 160 32.03 -4.59 -6.74
CA GLU A 160 30.74 -5.18 -6.35
C GLU A 160 29.71 -4.08 -6.08
N ALA A 161 28.56 -4.17 -6.72
CA ALA A 161 27.43 -3.25 -6.53
C ALA A 161 26.39 -3.84 -5.57
N VAL A 162 26.13 -5.15 -5.67
CA VAL A 162 25.20 -5.87 -4.81
C VAL A 162 25.51 -7.36 -4.83
N GLY A 163 25.22 -8.04 -3.69
CA GLY A 163 25.20 -9.50 -3.58
C GLY A 163 23.92 -9.96 -2.89
N TYR A 164 23.31 -11.01 -3.42
CA TYR A 164 22.11 -11.64 -2.87
C TYR A 164 22.37 -13.12 -2.65
N GLU A 165 22.11 -13.63 -1.45
CA GLU A 165 22.26 -15.03 -1.03
C GLU A 165 23.68 -15.62 -1.25
N ASP A 166 24.69 -14.77 -1.52
CA ASP A 166 26.06 -15.14 -1.90
C ASP A 166 26.99 -15.38 -0.70
N GLY A 167 26.57 -15.10 0.53
CA GLY A 167 27.41 -15.09 1.74
C GLY A 167 28.14 -16.40 2.05
N ARG A 168 27.86 -17.50 1.34
CA ARG A 168 28.52 -18.80 1.49
C ARG A 168 29.43 -19.15 0.32
N VAL A 169 29.40 -18.39 -0.76
CA VAL A 169 30.24 -18.64 -1.92
C VAL A 169 31.69 -18.30 -1.59
N VAL A 170 32.60 -19.20 -1.89
CA VAL A 170 34.03 -19.01 -1.68
C VAL A 170 34.76 -18.99 -3.02
N GLY A 171 35.29 -17.84 -3.41
CA GLY A 171 35.92 -17.63 -4.70
C GLY A 171 34.89 -17.39 -5.82
N ASN A 172 35.32 -17.47 -7.09
CA ASN A 172 34.44 -17.21 -8.24
C ASN A 172 33.46 -18.35 -8.52
N VAL A 173 33.87 -19.60 -8.25
CA VAL A 173 33.10 -20.80 -8.58
C VAL A 173 32.69 -21.52 -7.29
N GLY A 174 31.42 -21.61 -7.02
CA GLY A 174 30.92 -22.28 -5.83
C GLY A 174 29.39 -22.31 -5.78
N TYR A 175 28.88 -23.23 -4.97
CA TYR A 175 27.45 -23.30 -4.67
C TYR A 175 27.11 -22.35 -3.51
N ALA A 176 25.97 -21.65 -3.60
CA ALA A 176 25.50 -20.74 -2.57
C ALA A 176 25.05 -21.44 -1.28
N GLY A 177 24.48 -22.64 -1.40
CA GLY A 177 24.24 -23.54 -0.26
C GLY A 177 22.97 -23.28 0.54
N ASP A 178 22.14 -22.35 0.11
CA ASP A 178 20.90 -22.00 0.80
C ASP A 178 19.87 -21.32 -0.13
N GLY A 179 19.85 -21.70 -1.38
CA GLY A 179 18.80 -21.27 -2.27
C GLY A 179 17.58 -22.16 -2.13
N GLY A 180 16.48 -21.73 -2.53
CA GLY A 180 15.34 -22.61 -2.66
C GLY A 180 14.05 -21.90 -2.90
N GLY A 181 13.46 -22.14 -4.02
CA GLY A 181 12.17 -21.64 -4.38
C GLY A 181 12.05 -21.36 -5.87
N ASP A 182 11.11 -20.52 -6.21
CA ASP A 182 10.97 -19.93 -7.54
C ASP A 182 11.94 -18.74 -7.66
N PRO A 183 12.26 -18.26 -8.89
CA PRO A 183 13.13 -17.10 -9.07
C PRO A 183 12.68 -15.86 -8.28
N ASP A 184 13.62 -15.23 -7.60
CA ASP A 184 13.40 -13.99 -6.83
C ASP A 184 13.62 -12.75 -7.69
N ARG A 185 12.81 -11.71 -7.44
CA ARG A 185 12.90 -10.41 -8.08
C ARG A 185 13.41 -9.39 -7.08
N SER A 186 14.50 -8.68 -7.41
CA SER A 186 15.14 -7.73 -6.52
C SER A 186 15.52 -6.45 -7.26
N THR A 187 15.53 -5.34 -6.52
CA THR A 187 15.99 -4.04 -7.01
C THR A 187 17.19 -3.58 -6.19
N PHE A 188 18.10 -2.85 -6.82
CA PHE A 188 19.23 -2.23 -6.14
C PHE A 188 19.65 -0.94 -6.83
N SER A 189 20.32 -0.06 -6.09
CA SER A 189 20.85 1.19 -6.60
C SER A 189 22.35 1.09 -6.88
N VAL A 190 22.79 1.63 -8.01
CA VAL A 190 24.21 1.72 -8.39
C VAL A 190 24.66 3.16 -8.22
N ASP A 191 25.73 3.37 -7.42
CA ASP A 191 26.36 4.67 -7.24
C ASP A 191 27.02 5.14 -8.55
N PRO A 192 26.66 6.32 -9.09
CA PRO A 192 27.33 6.90 -10.26
C PRO A 192 28.86 7.05 -10.12
N ALA A 193 29.38 7.06 -8.89
CA ALA A 193 30.82 7.07 -8.64
C ALA A 193 31.55 5.79 -9.14
N LEU A 194 30.83 4.72 -9.39
CA LEU A 194 31.37 3.48 -10.01
C LEU A 194 31.49 3.59 -11.53
N LEU A 195 30.88 4.61 -12.14
CA LEU A 195 30.87 4.80 -13.59
C LEU A 195 32.04 5.65 -14.06
N VAL A 196 32.44 5.44 -15.31
CA VAL A 196 33.51 6.20 -15.96
C VAL A 196 33.02 6.74 -17.32
N PRO A 197 33.54 7.90 -17.78
CA PRO A 197 33.32 8.31 -19.16
C PRO A 197 33.93 7.31 -20.15
N GLY A 198 33.17 6.90 -21.13
CA GLY A 198 33.52 5.81 -22.08
C GLY A 198 32.82 4.51 -21.71
N GLU A 199 33.49 3.39 -22.02
CA GLU A 199 32.95 2.06 -21.80
C GLU A 199 32.84 1.70 -20.32
N ASN A 200 31.63 1.28 -19.89
CA ASN A 200 31.33 0.73 -18.59
C ASN A 200 30.90 -0.72 -18.72
N THR A 201 31.33 -1.58 -17.82
CA THR A 201 31.03 -3.00 -17.83
C THR A 201 30.19 -3.39 -16.62
N VAL A 202 29.08 -4.09 -16.88
CA VAL A 202 28.33 -4.82 -15.86
C VAL A 202 28.67 -6.29 -15.97
N SER A 203 29.04 -6.90 -14.86
CA SER A 203 29.38 -8.32 -14.78
C SER A 203 28.57 -8.98 -13.68
N VAL A 204 28.10 -10.20 -13.91
CA VAL A 204 27.22 -10.92 -12.98
C VAL A 204 27.75 -12.33 -12.77
N ALA A 205 27.82 -12.76 -11.50
CA ALA A 205 28.00 -14.15 -11.12
C ALA A 205 26.66 -14.66 -10.54
N LEU A 206 26.11 -15.69 -11.15
CA LEU A 206 24.89 -16.37 -10.72
C LEU A 206 25.29 -17.74 -10.19
N HIS A 207 24.91 -18.06 -8.96
CA HIS A 207 25.30 -19.28 -8.27
C HIS A 207 24.12 -20.19 -8.01
N GLN A 208 24.30 -21.47 -8.31
CA GLN A 208 23.41 -22.54 -7.89
C GLN A 208 23.50 -22.77 -6.37
N ASP A 209 22.43 -23.20 -5.73
CA ASP A 209 22.43 -23.57 -4.31
C ASP A 209 23.24 -24.84 -4.04
N ARG A 210 23.13 -25.85 -4.90
CA ARG A 210 23.76 -27.18 -4.75
C ARG A 210 23.93 -27.91 -6.08
N ALA A 211 24.70 -28.99 -6.04
CA ALA A 211 25.02 -29.81 -7.21
C ALA A 211 23.83 -30.59 -7.82
N THR A 212 22.64 -30.49 -7.29
CA THR A 212 21.46 -31.25 -7.74
C THR A 212 20.19 -30.40 -7.70
N SER A 213 20.32 -29.11 -8.05
CA SER A 213 19.18 -28.23 -8.17
C SER A 213 18.28 -28.59 -9.37
N SER A 214 17.02 -28.15 -9.35
CA SER A 214 16.11 -28.40 -10.48
C SER A 214 16.18 -27.37 -11.59
N ASP A 215 16.60 -26.14 -11.26
CA ASP A 215 16.55 -24.97 -12.12
C ASP A 215 17.66 -23.95 -11.81
N ILE A 216 17.76 -22.99 -12.66
CA ILE A 216 18.58 -21.80 -12.58
C ILE A 216 17.96 -20.73 -13.46
N TYR A 217 17.92 -19.48 -13.02
CA TYR A 217 17.35 -18.37 -13.76
C TYR A 217 18.11 -17.07 -13.57
N PHE A 218 18.22 -16.31 -14.63
CA PHE A 218 18.76 -14.95 -14.59
C PHE A 218 18.10 -14.08 -15.66
N ASP A 219 17.64 -12.92 -15.24
CA ASP A 219 17.20 -11.85 -16.11
C ASP A 219 17.57 -10.49 -15.52
N PHE A 220 18.22 -9.66 -16.29
CA PHE A 220 18.52 -8.27 -15.91
C PHE A 220 17.45 -7.39 -16.57
N LEU A 221 16.40 -7.08 -15.81
CA LEU A 221 15.21 -6.43 -16.34
C LEU A 221 15.47 -5.00 -16.78
N SER A 222 16.21 -4.23 -15.97
CA SER A 222 16.56 -2.85 -16.31
C SER A 222 17.75 -2.32 -15.53
N LEU A 223 18.44 -1.33 -16.11
CA LEU A 223 19.33 -0.40 -15.43
C LEU A 223 18.94 1.01 -15.89
N THR A 224 18.31 1.77 -15.03
CA THR A 224 17.71 3.05 -15.38
C THR A 224 18.36 4.19 -14.61
N PRO A 225 18.92 5.21 -15.31
CA PRO A 225 19.46 6.38 -14.61
C PRO A 225 18.37 7.16 -13.90
N VAL A 226 18.67 7.58 -12.69
CA VAL A 226 17.88 8.55 -11.94
C VAL A 226 18.65 9.86 -11.95
N SER A 227 18.05 10.91 -12.47
CA SER A 227 18.69 12.23 -12.50
C SER A 227 19.14 12.62 -11.08
N ALA A 228 20.34 13.20 -10.98
CA ALA A 228 20.73 13.89 -9.76
C ALA A 228 19.67 14.97 -9.54
N SER A 229 18.81 14.77 -8.59
CA SER A 229 18.05 15.88 -8.05
C SER A 229 19.08 16.92 -7.60
N ALA A 230 18.93 18.16 -7.98
CA ALA A 230 19.49 19.24 -7.18
C ALA A 230 19.14 18.89 -5.73
N PRO A 231 20.08 19.04 -4.76
CA PRO A 231 19.81 18.63 -3.39
C PRO A 231 18.41 19.09 -3.05
N THR A 232 17.49 18.12 -2.92
CA THR A 232 16.10 18.42 -2.62
C THR A 232 16.14 18.98 -1.23
N THR A 233 15.93 20.26 -1.12
CA THR A 233 15.71 20.91 0.16
C THR A 233 14.43 20.42 0.83
N ILE A 234 13.66 19.54 0.13
CA ILE A 234 12.37 19.03 0.56
C ILE A 234 12.45 17.51 0.73
N SER A 235 12.12 17.02 1.93
CA SER A 235 12.06 15.60 2.31
C SER A 235 10.77 15.26 3.06
N ASP A 236 10.59 14.01 3.40
CA ASP A 236 9.57 13.48 4.32
C ASP A 236 8.13 13.92 3.96
N VAL A 237 7.86 14.03 2.66
CA VAL A 237 6.50 14.36 2.20
C VAL A 237 5.55 13.22 2.54
N VAL A 238 4.50 13.54 3.28
CA VAL A 238 3.45 12.57 3.62
C VAL A 238 2.07 13.20 3.49
N LEU A 239 1.16 12.43 2.90
CA LEU A 239 -0.25 12.76 2.78
C LEU A 239 -1.01 12.14 3.95
N THR A 240 -1.82 12.93 4.66
CA THR A 240 -2.65 12.46 5.77
C THR A 240 -4.13 12.68 5.49
N VAL A 241 -4.99 12.00 6.22
CA VAL A 241 -6.44 12.24 6.16
C VAL A 241 -6.76 13.70 6.50
N GLY A 242 -7.81 14.25 5.91
CA GLY A 242 -8.40 15.53 6.31
C GLY A 242 -9.53 15.33 7.31
N ALA A 243 -10.26 16.39 7.64
CA ALA A 243 -11.43 16.33 8.51
C ALA A 243 -12.55 15.48 7.89
N ASP A 244 -12.64 15.48 6.58
CA ASP A 244 -13.51 14.64 5.75
C ASP A 244 -12.83 14.36 4.38
N GLU A 245 -13.55 13.69 3.47
CA GLU A 245 -13.01 13.30 2.16
C GLU A 245 -12.72 14.48 1.21
N SER A 246 -13.22 15.67 1.50
CA SER A 246 -12.94 16.88 0.72
C SER A 246 -11.63 17.55 1.12
N GLU A 247 -10.95 17.03 2.16
CA GLU A 247 -9.73 17.59 2.70
C GLU A 247 -8.59 16.57 2.77
N ARG A 248 -7.34 17.05 2.73
CA ARG A 248 -6.14 16.25 3.02
C ARG A 248 -5.14 17.09 3.80
N GLY A 249 -4.51 16.49 4.80
CA GLY A 249 -3.32 17.04 5.42
C GLY A 249 -2.08 16.71 4.59
N LEU A 250 -1.10 17.61 4.60
CA LEU A 250 0.24 17.39 4.05
C LEU A 250 1.28 17.82 5.07
N ALA A 251 2.28 16.98 5.29
CA ALA A 251 3.47 17.34 6.03
C ALA A 251 4.71 17.11 5.16
N TRP A 252 5.74 17.95 5.35
CA TRP A 252 7.05 17.76 4.74
C TRP A 252 8.11 18.52 5.54
N TYR A 253 9.36 18.18 5.28
CA TYR A 253 10.52 18.88 5.82
C TYR A 253 11.25 19.62 4.69
N SER A 254 11.88 20.77 5.03
CA SER A 254 12.83 21.44 4.17
C SER A 254 13.95 22.06 4.98
N ASP A 255 15.13 22.29 4.38
CA ASP A 255 16.22 23.07 4.97
C ASP A 255 16.04 24.58 4.72
N SER A 256 14.95 24.98 4.05
CA SER A 256 14.57 26.36 3.77
C SER A 256 14.02 27.05 5.02
N GLY A 257 14.40 28.31 5.20
CA GLY A 257 13.81 29.22 6.19
C GLY A 257 12.69 30.09 5.65
N THR A 258 12.25 29.88 4.40
CA THR A 258 11.18 30.68 3.76
C THR A 258 9.81 30.02 3.92
N ALA A 259 8.75 30.79 3.62
CA ALA A 259 7.40 30.26 3.62
C ALA A 259 7.19 29.35 2.40
N GLU A 260 6.70 28.17 2.63
CA GLU A 260 6.35 27.18 1.62
C GLU A 260 4.84 26.91 1.60
N GLU A 261 4.37 26.31 0.51
CA GLU A 261 2.96 25.99 0.29
C GLU A 261 2.79 24.64 -0.39
N ALA A 262 1.59 24.07 -0.32
CA ALA A 262 1.15 23.01 -1.20
C ALA A 262 0.44 23.61 -2.41
N GLN A 263 0.78 23.16 -3.61
CA GLN A 263 0.11 23.55 -4.85
C GLN A 263 -0.62 22.34 -5.42
N VAL A 264 -1.90 22.52 -5.78
CA VAL A 264 -2.80 21.43 -6.18
C VAL A 264 -3.58 21.80 -7.43
N ALA A 265 -3.75 20.86 -8.35
CA ALA A 265 -4.62 21.01 -9.51
C ALA A 265 -5.18 19.63 -9.93
N PRO A 266 -6.35 19.59 -10.60
CA PRO A 266 -6.78 18.36 -11.28
C PRO A 266 -5.68 17.85 -12.21
N SER A 267 -5.35 16.56 -12.14
CA SER A 267 -4.22 15.98 -12.90
C SER A 267 -4.33 16.21 -14.40
N SER A 268 -5.55 16.26 -14.93
CA SER A 268 -5.83 16.57 -16.35
C SER A 268 -5.40 17.98 -16.78
N GLN A 269 -5.15 18.89 -15.85
CA GLN A 269 -4.73 20.26 -16.11
C GLN A 269 -3.22 20.46 -15.97
N VAL A 270 -2.51 19.50 -15.37
CA VAL A 270 -1.05 19.53 -15.25
C VAL A 270 -0.42 19.00 -16.52
N THR A 271 0.51 19.74 -17.10
CA THR A 271 1.15 19.41 -18.38
C THR A 271 2.67 19.34 -18.23
N ALA A 272 3.38 18.96 -19.29
CA ALA A 272 4.83 19.03 -19.31
C ALA A 272 5.40 20.45 -19.05
N ALA A 273 4.59 21.49 -19.19
CA ALA A 273 4.97 22.86 -18.82
C ALA A 273 4.81 23.16 -17.32
N GLY A 274 4.32 22.20 -16.53
CA GLY A 274 4.09 22.30 -15.09
C GLY A 274 2.63 22.57 -14.73
N PHE A 275 2.42 23.05 -13.51
CA PHE A 275 1.10 23.36 -12.96
C PHE A 275 0.45 24.53 -13.68
N PRO A 276 -0.89 24.51 -13.87
CA PRO A 276 -1.59 25.63 -14.48
C PRO A 276 -1.57 26.87 -13.56
N ALA A 277 -1.68 28.06 -14.15
CA ALA A 277 -1.77 29.29 -13.35
C ALA A 277 -3.04 29.36 -12.46
N THR A 278 -3.99 28.44 -12.68
CA THR A 278 -5.22 28.28 -11.89
C THR A 278 -5.09 27.23 -10.79
N ALA A 279 -3.90 26.66 -10.58
CA ALA A 279 -3.67 25.73 -9.47
C ALA A 279 -3.99 26.42 -8.13
N SER A 280 -4.59 25.68 -7.22
CA SER A 280 -4.86 26.16 -5.87
C SER A 280 -3.60 26.07 -5.03
N SER A 281 -3.33 27.10 -4.24
CA SER A 281 -2.21 27.15 -3.28
C SER A 281 -2.72 27.16 -1.86
N PHE A 282 -2.10 26.34 -1.02
CA PHE A 282 -2.43 26.18 0.39
C PHE A 282 -1.19 26.47 1.23
N PRO A 283 -1.11 27.62 1.91
CA PRO A 283 0.05 28.00 2.74
C PRO A 283 0.27 27.01 3.87
N SER A 284 1.54 26.74 4.18
CA SER A 284 1.90 25.89 5.31
C SER A 284 2.05 26.66 6.61
N ALA A 285 1.69 26.04 7.74
CA ALA A 285 2.29 26.33 9.02
C ALA A 285 3.67 25.66 9.09
N SER A 286 4.64 26.27 9.75
CA SER A 286 5.99 25.74 9.82
C SER A 286 6.69 26.08 11.14
N GLY A 287 7.73 25.32 11.46
CA GLY A 287 8.55 25.51 12.64
C GLY A 287 9.82 24.65 12.62
N PRO A 288 10.72 24.83 13.59
CA PRO A 288 11.94 24.02 13.65
C PRO A 288 11.61 22.55 13.95
N ALA A 289 12.15 21.65 13.13
CA ALA A 289 12.04 20.22 13.34
C ALA A 289 13.10 19.69 14.32
N THR A 290 12.86 18.52 14.87
CA THR A 290 13.83 17.78 15.71
C THR A 290 15.06 17.34 14.94
N SER A 291 14.96 17.14 13.64
CA SER A 291 16.06 16.89 12.71
C SER A 291 17.03 18.07 12.58
N GLY A 292 16.56 19.28 12.80
CA GLY A 292 17.28 20.53 12.52
C GLY A 292 16.78 21.25 11.28
N ASP A 293 15.91 20.62 10.50
CA ASP A 293 15.21 21.20 9.35
C ASP A 293 14.01 22.04 9.80
N THR A 294 13.21 22.48 8.84
CA THR A 294 11.92 23.13 9.07
C THR A 294 10.82 22.15 8.70
N TRP A 295 9.91 21.85 9.64
CA TRP A 295 8.69 21.12 9.33
C TRP A 295 7.64 22.06 8.76
N HIS A 296 6.80 21.54 7.86
CA HIS A 296 5.69 22.24 7.22
C HIS A 296 4.44 21.39 7.26
N HIS A 297 3.29 22.04 7.57
CA HIS A 297 1.97 21.43 7.52
C HIS A 297 1.03 22.30 6.71
N ALA A 298 0.37 21.72 5.72
CA ALA A 298 -0.70 22.36 4.96
C ALA A 298 -1.96 21.49 4.96
N THR A 299 -3.11 22.14 4.81
CA THR A 299 -4.38 21.43 4.60
C THR A 299 -4.92 21.78 3.22
N ILE A 300 -5.03 20.80 2.37
CA ILE A 300 -5.71 20.88 1.07
C ILE A 300 -7.21 20.77 1.34
N THR A 301 -8.01 21.65 0.76
CA THR A 301 -9.47 21.64 0.92
C THR A 301 -10.17 21.76 -0.44
N GLY A 302 -11.45 21.39 -0.48
CA GLY A 302 -12.30 21.54 -1.67
C GLY A 302 -12.05 20.48 -2.73
N LEU A 303 -11.52 19.32 -2.34
CA LEU A 303 -11.43 18.15 -3.21
C LEU A 303 -12.83 17.61 -3.49
N VAL A 304 -13.05 17.16 -4.72
CA VAL A 304 -14.32 16.55 -5.13
C VAL A 304 -14.14 15.04 -5.35
N PRO A 305 -15.16 14.22 -5.10
CA PRO A 305 -15.08 12.77 -5.30
C PRO A 305 -14.69 12.37 -6.73
N SER A 306 -14.15 11.15 -6.88
CA SER A 306 -13.81 10.52 -8.17
C SER A 306 -12.93 11.39 -9.07
N THR A 307 -11.95 12.07 -8.48
CA THR A 307 -11.10 13.03 -9.18
C THR A 307 -9.63 12.77 -8.89
N SER A 308 -8.82 12.76 -9.95
CA SER A 308 -7.36 12.70 -9.85
C SER A 308 -6.79 14.10 -9.66
N TYR A 309 -6.02 14.30 -8.61
CA TYR A 309 -5.32 15.54 -8.31
C TYR A 309 -3.82 15.34 -8.33
N SER A 310 -3.12 16.27 -8.97
CA SER A 310 -1.67 16.38 -8.83
C SER A 310 -1.33 17.44 -7.80
N TYR A 311 -0.35 17.18 -6.96
CA TYR A 311 0.14 18.13 -5.98
C TYR A 311 1.66 18.16 -5.91
N ARG A 312 2.21 19.27 -5.43
CA ARG A 312 3.61 19.45 -5.06
C ARG A 312 3.71 20.39 -3.86
N VAL A 313 4.81 20.32 -3.14
CA VAL A 313 5.08 21.18 -1.98
C VAL A 313 6.38 21.95 -2.18
N GLY A 314 6.50 23.14 -1.56
CA GLY A 314 7.67 23.98 -1.70
C GLY A 314 7.35 25.45 -2.01
N SER A 315 8.22 26.11 -2.74
CA SER A 315 8.05 27.50 -3.16
C SER A 315 8.77 27.80 -4.49
N ASP A 316 8.39 28.89 -5.15
CA ASP A 316 9.13 29.35 -6.33
C ASP A 316 10.55 29.84 -6.00
N ALA A 317 10.80 30.18 -4.74
CA ALA A 317 12.11 30.69 -4.31
C ALA A 317 13.11 29.57 -4.03
N ASP A 318 12.66 28.48 -3.40
CA ASP A 318 13.53 27.41 -2.89
C ASP A 318 13.40 26.12 -3.73
N GLY A 319 12.42 26.09 -4.65
CA GLY A 319 12.11 24.94 -5.48
C GLY A 319 10.88 24.17 -4.98
N TRP A 320 10.47 23.20 -5.79
CA TRP A 320 9.31 22.36 -5.58
C TRP A 320 9.72 20.89 -5.49
N SER A 321 8.99 20.14 -4.68
CA SER A 321 9.09 18.67 -4.67
C SER A 321 8.77 18.08 -6.05
N PRO A 322 9.05 16.79 -6.28
CA PRO A 322 8.39 16.04 -7.34
C PRO A 322 6.86 16.23 -7.29
N THR A 323 6.20 16.06 -8.42
CA THR A 323 4.74 16.05 -8.49
C THR A 323 4.23 14.68 -8.06
N TYR A 324 3.30 14.66 -7.12
CA TYR A 324 2.60 13.47 -6.65
C TYR A 324 1.16 13.48 -7.13
N VAL A 325 0.53 12.32 -7.17
CA VAL A 325 -0.87 12.16 -7.57
C VAL A 325 -1.64 11.53 -6.43
N VAL A 326 -2.82 12.08 -6.15
CA VAL A 326 -3.79 11.52 -5.21
C VAL A 326 -5.15 11.37 -5.91
N GLU A 327 -5.78 10.22 -5.74
CA GLU A 327 -7.13 9.95 -6.21
C GLU A 327 -8.12 10.14 -5.08
N THR A 328 -9.21 10.88 -5.31
CA THR A 328 -10.35 10.89 -4.39
C THR A 328 -11.33 9.82 -4.81
N GLN A 329 -11.78 9.02 -3.86
CA GLN A 329 -12.68 7.91 -4.12
C GLN A 329 -14.11 8.40 -4.44
N ALA A 330 -14.94 7.51 -4.98
CA ALA A 330 -16.35 7.78 -5.17
C ALA A 330 -17.04 7.95 -3.79
N ALA A 331 -18.13 8.73 -3.76
CA ALA A 331 -18.95 8.79 -2.56
C ALA A 331 -19.73 7.47 -2.36
N GLY A 332 -19.95 7.07 -1.13
CA GLY A 332 -20.68 5.87 -0.75
C GLY A 332 -19.78 4.82 -0.10
N ASP A 333 -19.90 3.56 -0.49
CA ASP A 333 -19.11 2.47 0.04
C ASP A 333 -17.61 2.70 -0.27
N TYR A 334 -16.75 2.33 0.66
CA TYR A 334 -15.32 2.56 0.52
C TYR A 334 -14.50 1.49 1.23
N GLY A 335 -13.21 1.40 0.89
CA GLY A 335 -12.26 0.53 1.56
C GLY A 335 -11.09 1.29 2.14
N PHE A 336 -10.51 0.77 3.24
CA PHE A 336 -9.25 1.25 3.78
C PHE A 336 -8.34 0.10 4.21
N LEU A 337 -7.05 0.38 4.31
CA LEU A 337 -6.07 -0.59 4.82
C LEU A 337 -5.82 -0.32 6.31
N PHE A 338 -5.87 -1.37 7.12
CA PHE A 338 -5.47 -1.31 8.52
C PHE A 338 -4.16 -2.08 8.71
N VAL A 339 -3.15 -1.41 9.28
CA VAL A 339 -1.80 -1.94 9.48
C VAL A 339 -1.33 -1.69 10.91
N GLY A 340 -0.58 -2.63 11.46
CA GLY A 340 0.03 -2.50 12.80
C GLY A 340 1.54 -2.31 12.71
N ASP A 341 2.09 -1.72 13.69
CA ASP A 341 3.47 -1.75 14.19
C ASP A 341 4.52 -2.00 13.09
N ALA A 342 4.67 -1.04 12.16
CA ALA A 342 5.76 -1.08 11.20
C ALA A 342 7.10 -1.02 11.93
N GLN A 343 7.17 -0.27 13.02
CA GLN A 343 8.22 -0.16 14.03
C GLN A 343 9.62 -0.25 13.44
N ILE A 344 9.89 0.61 12.44
CA ILE A 344 11.16 0.65 11.72
C ILE A 344 12.33 0.81 12.71
N GLY A 345 13.28 -0.12 12.66
CA GLY A 345 14.43 -0.21 13.56
C GLY A 345 14.26 -1.21 14.71
N ALA A 346 13.10 -1.86 14.86
CA ALA A 346 12.86 -2.79 15.97
C ALA A 346 13.63 -4.10 15.83
N SER A 347 13.91 -4.56 14.62
CA SER A 347 14.78 -5.74 14.41
C SER A 347 16.26 -5.45 14.71
N GLY A 348 16.65 -4.18 14.77
CA GLY A 348 18.04 -3.71 14.83
C GLY A 348 18.64 -3.42 13.47
N ASP A 349 17.91 -3.67 12.39
CA ASP A 349 18.23 -3.37 11.00
C ASP A 349 17.06 -2.59 10.36
N ALA A 350 17.18 -1.26 10.38
CA ALA A 350 16.13 -0.38 9.86
C ALA A 350 15.93 -0.53 8.34
N ALA A 351 16.96 -0.89 7.60
CA ALA A 351 16.84 -1.09 6.15
C ALA A 351 15.99 -2.32 5.84
N SER A 352 16.25 -3.45 6.50
CA SER A 352 15.43 -4.65 6.36
C SER A 352 13.97 -4.43 6.79
N ASP A 353 13.75 -3.66 7.88
CA ASP A 353 12.40 -3.32 8.34
C ASP A 353 11.67 -2.44 7.31
N THR A 354 12.40 -1.49 6.71
CA THR A 354 11.89 -0.64 5.62
C THR A 354 11.48 -1.46 4.41
N GLU A 355 12.32 -2.39 3.96
CA GLU A 355 11.98 -3.29 2.84
C GLU A 355 10.73 -4.12 3.12
N GLY A 356 10.61 -4.65 4.35
CA GLY A 356 9.42 -5.36 4.78
C GLY A 356 8.16 -4.50 4.73
N TRP A 357 8.26 -3.26 5.18
CA TRP A 357 7.19 -2.28 5.17
C TRP A 357 6.78 -1.86 3.74
N VAL A 358 7.76 -1.51 2.89
CA VAL A 358 7.53 -1.18 1.47
C VAL A 358 6.81 -2.34 0.78
N ARG A 359 7.29 -3.57 0.97
CA ARG A 359 6.65 -4.76 0.39
C ARG A 359 5.20 -4.92 0.83
N THR A 360 4.88 -4.65 2.10
CA THR A 360 3.50 -4.72 2.58
C THR A 360 2.63 -3.67 1.92
N MET A 361 3.10 -2.43 1.82
CA MET A 361 2.35 -1.36 1.19
C MET A 361 2.15 -1.60 -0.31
N ASP A 362 3.19 -2.04 -1.02
CA ASP A 362 3.10 -2.37 -2.44
C ASP A 362 2.12 -3.52 -2.71
N THR A 363 2.21 -4.59 -1.89
CA THR A 363 1.30 -5.73 -2.02
C THR A 363 -0.15 -5.32 -1.75
N ALA A 364 -0.38 -4.56 -0.70
CA ALA A 364 -1.72 -4.14 -0.30
C ALA A 364 -2.34 -3.19 -1.33
N ALA A 365 -1.59 -2.17 -1.78
CA ALA A 365 -2.07 -1.21 -2.79
C ALA A 365 -2.31 -1.87 -4.15
N ALA A 366 -1.48 -2.84 -4.55
CA ALA A 366 -1.70 -3.58 -5.79
C ALA A 366 -2.94 -4.48 -5.73
N ALA A 367 -3.25 -5.05 -4.56
CA ALA A 367 -4.42 -5.91 -4.37
C ALA A 367 -5.73 -5.10 -4.21
N PHE A 368 -5.65 -3.90 -3.65
CA PHE A 368 -6.79 -3.04 -3.32
C PHE A 368 -6.55 -1.61 -3.83
N PRO A 369 -6.59 -1.40 -5.16
CA PRO A 369 -6.28 -0.11 -5.78
C PRO A 369 -7.26 1.01 -5.41
N ASP A 370 -8.49 0.66 -5.00
CA ASP A 370 -9.54 1.62 -4.64
C ASP A 370 -9.50 2.01 -3.15
N THR A 371 -8.39 1.74 -2.47
CA THR A 371 -8.18 2.12 -1.05
C THR A 371 -8.29 3.63 -0.85
N SER A 372 -9.15 4.06 0.07
CA SER A 372 -9.37 5.48 0.39
C SER A 372 -8.25 6.07 1.25
N PHE A 373 -7.75 5.29 2.23
CA PHE A 373 -6.69 5.70 3.15
C PHE A 373 -6.05 4.50 3.84
N VAL A 374 -4.96 4.73 4.56
CA VAL A 374 -4.28 3.75 5.40
C VAL A 374 -4.41 4.16 6.86
N LEU A 375 -4.91 3.28 7.73
CA LEU A 375 -4.95 3.46 9.17
C LEU A 375 -3.81 2.66 9.81
N SER A 376 -2.86 3.37 10.44
CA SER A 376 -1.75 2.78 11.18
C SER A 376 -2.04 2.76 12.67
N ALA A 377 -1.92 1.58 13.27
CA ALA A 377 -2.20 1.37 14.69
C ALA A 377 -1.16 1.96 15.67
N GLY A 378 -0.12 2.62 15.17
CA GLY A 378 0.97 3.18 15.99
C GLY A 378 2.28 2.43 15.84
N ASP A 379 3.30 2.87 16.58
CA ASP A 379 4.68 2.38 16.51
C ASP A 379 5.20 2.40 15.07
N GLN A 380 5.21 3.60 14.46
CA GLN A 380 5.76 3.83 13.13
C GLN A 380 7.26 3.57 13.14
N VAL A 381 7.94 4.02 14.20
CA VAL A 381 9.38 3.89 14.42
C VAL A 381 9.68 3.22 15.75
N ASN A 382 10.87 2.63 15.89
CA ASN A 382 11.32 2.05 17.16
C ASN A 382 11.87 3.09 18.15
N THR A 383 12.31 4.24 17.66
CA THR A 383 12.90 5.30 18.47
C THR A 383 12.37 6.66 18.01
N ALA A 384 11.51 7.26 18.80
CA ALA A 384 10.70 8.45 18.51
C ALA A 384 11.45 9.67 17.93
N SER A 385 12.75 9.81 18.17
CA SER A 385 13.58 10.92 17.68
C SER A 385 14.58 10.51 16.59
N ASN A 386 14.40 9.33 16.00
CA ASN A 386 15.33 8.83 14.97
C ASN A 386 14.75 9.08 13.58
N GLU A 387 15.19 10.16 12.96
CA GLU A 387 14.73 10.59 11.63
C GLU A 387 14.99 9.52 10.55
N ALA A 388 16.13 8.81 10.60
CA ALA A 388 16.38 7.73 9.63
C ALA A 388 15.38 6.55 9.74
N GLN A 389 14.69 6.40 10.87
CA GLN A 389 13.60 5.45 10.99
C GLN A 389 12.29 6.02 10.41
N TYR A 390 12.07 7.35 10.51
CA TYR A 390 10.98 8.01 9.81
C TYR A 390 11.19 7.98 8.30
N ASP A 391 12.43 8.20 7.80
CA ASP A 391 12.76 7.99 6.38
C ASP A 391 12.30 6.59 5.91
N GLY A 392 12.58 5.57 6.73
CA GLY A 392 12.16 4.21 6.45
C GLY A 392 10.65 4.00 6.47
N PHE A 393 9.93 4.61 7.42
CA PHE A 393 8.46 4.54 7.46
C PHE A 393 7.82 5.30 6.28
N LEU A 394 8.42 6.41 5.86
CA LEU A 394 7.95 7.25 4.76
C LEU A 394 8.46 6.78 3.37
N ALA A 395 9.28 5.73 3.31
CA ALA A 395 9.83 5.21 2.05
C ALA A 395 8.78 4.74 1.03
N PRO A 396 7.67 4.05 1.41
CA PRO A 396 6.68 3.63 0.44
C PRO A 396 6.12 4.82 -0.36
N THR A 397 5.92 4.64 -1.67
CA THR A 397 5.29 5.68 -2.52
C THR A 397 3.87 5.99 -2.07
N GLN A 398 3.20 5.02 -1.48
CA GLN A 398 1.85 5.14 -0.94
C GLN A 398 1.73 6.24 0.12
N THR A 399 2.77 6.57 0.86
CA THR A 399 2.73 7.69 1.83
C THR A 399 2.55 9.06 1.16
N LYS A 400 2.75 9.16 -0.16
CA LYS A 400 2.55 10.36 -0.98
C LYS A 400 1.27 10.28 -1.83
N THR A 401 0.69 9.09 -2.01
CA THR A 401 -0.45 8.87 -2.92
C THR A 401 -1.73 8.42 -2.22
N LEU A 402 -1.62 7.87 -1.01
CA LEU A 402 -2.74 7.51 -0.14
C LEU A 402 -2.68 8.32 1.16
N PRO A 403 -3.80 8.84 1.65
CA PRO A 403 -3.85 9.51 2.95
C PRO A 403 -3.57 8.53 4.09
N PHE A 404 -2.78 8.95 5.08
CA PHE A 404 -2.51 8.17 6.28
C PHE A 404 -3.25 8.75 7.48
N ALA A 405 -3.94 7.88 8.23
CA ALA A 405 -4.45 8.12 9.57
C ALA A 405 -3.56 7.35 10.55
N THR A 406 -2.72 8.03 11.32
CA THR A 406 -1.75 7.37 12.19
C THR A 406 -2.12 7.51 13.66
N ASN A 407 -1.93 6.45 14.45
CA ASN A 407 -1.98 6.51 15.91
C ASN A 407 -0.58 6.74 16.49
N ILE A 408 -0.51 7.26 17.71
CA ILE A 408 0.75 7.41 18.44
C ILE A 408 1.01 6.14 19.25
N GLY A 409 2.05 5.37 18.87
CA GLY A 409 2.50 4.22 19.64
C GLY A 409 3.42 4.60 20.81
N ASN A 410 3.74 3.63 21.64
CA ASN A 410 4.62 3.87 22.80
C ASN A 410 6.09 4.10 22.37
N HIS A 411 6.47 3.69 21.19
CA HIS A 411 7.77 3.98 20.60
C HIS A 411 7.80 5.34 19.90
N ASP A 412 6.67 5.92 19.51
CA ASP A 412 6.55 7.24 18.87
C ASP A 412 6.48 8.38 19.88
N VAL A 413 5.81 8.17 21.03
CA VAL A 413 5.38 9.21 21.96
C VAL A 413 6.53 10.00 22.61
N ALA A 414 7.74 9.45 22.66
CA ALA A 414 8.86 10.00 23.42
C ALA A 414 9.50 11.27 22.80
N SER A 415 9.03 11.71 21.63
CA SER A 415 9.48 12.92 20.91
C SER A 415 8.30 13.61 20.24
N VAL A 416 8.39 14.91 20.03
CA VAL A 416 7.45 15.67 19.19
C VAL A 416 7.68 15.46 17.68
N ALA A 417 8.70 14.69 17.27
CA ALA A 417 8.96 14.38 15.86
C ALA A 417 7.73 13.79 15.16
N TYR A 418 6.97 12.92 15.82
CA TYR A 418 5.70 12.41 15.30
C TYR A 418 4.74 13.53 14.89
N GLU A 419 4.53 14.54 15.74
CA GLU A 419 3.66 15.69 15.44
C GLU A 419 4.20 16.54 14.28
N GLN A 420 5.49 16.47 13.98
CA GLN A 420 6.13 17.20 12.89
C GLN A 420 6.01 16.45 11.56
N HIS A 421 5.99 15.11 11.59
CA HIS A 421 5.82 14.26 10.41
C HIS A 421 4.36 14.09 9.96
N PHE A 422 3.37 14.28 10.85
CA PHE A 422 1.97 13.98 10.52
C PHE A 422 1.05 15.17 10.77
N ALA A 423 0.48 15.73 9.71
CA ALA A 423 -0.50 16.82 9.75
C ALA A 423 -1.93 16.25 9.87
N LEU A 424 -2.31 15.81 11.06
CA LEU A 424 -3.61 15.17 11.31
C LEU A 424 -4.72 16.20 11.58
N PRO A 425 -5.97 15.91 11.19
CA PRO A 425 -7.09 16.82 11.39
C PRO A 425 -7.62 16.82 12.84
N ASN A 426 -8.29 17.89 13.24
CA ASN A 426 -9.08 17.98 14.48
C ASN A 426 -8.36 17.50 15.75
N VAL A 427 -7.03 17.64 15.81
CA VAL A 427 -6.23 17.26 16.97
C VAL A 427 -6.54 18.17 18.16
N ASP A 428 -6.89 17.58 19.30
CA ASP A 428 -7.14 18.29 20.54
C ASP A 428 -6.07 17.95 21.59
N LEU A 429 -5.10 18.84 21.73
CA LEU A 429 -3.99 18.67 22.67
C LEU A 429 -4.41 18.80 24.16
N ALA A 430 -5.67 19.14 24.45
CA ALA A 430 -6.20 19.06 25.80
C ALA A 430 -6.45 17.62 26.24
N TYR A 431 -6.52 16.68 25.29
CA TYR A 431 -6.70 15.25 25.50
C TYR A 431 -5.50 14.49 24.90
N GLY A 432 -5.15 13.35 25.48
CA GLY A 432 -4.14 12.46 24.92
C GLY A 432 -2.72 13.04 24.81
N LYS A 433 -2.37 14.15 25.52
CA LYS A 433 -1.01 14.70 25.52
C LYS A 433 -0.33 14.52 26.87
N PRO A 434 0.58 13.54 27.02
CA PRO A 434 1.19 13.22 28.30
C PRO A 434 2.06 14.36 28.86
N SER A 435 2.77 15.11 28.01
CA SER A 435 3.59 16.29 28.38
C SER A 435 3.98 17.12 27.16
N ALA A 436 4.45 18.34 27.36
CA ALA A 436 4.76 19.28 26.28
C ALA A 436 5.91 18.85 25.34
N ASP A 437 6.78 17.99 25.81
CA ASP A 437 7.96 17.46 25.09
C ASP A 437 7.73 16.09 24.43
N ARG A 438 6.49 15.59 24.50
CA ARG A 438 6.08 14.30 23.90
C ARG A 438 5.01 14.51 22.85
N ALA A 439 4.93 13.59 21.91
CA ALA A 439 3.82 13.54 20.97
C ALA A 439 2.48 13.33 21.70
N GLY A 440 1.40 13.93 21.19
CA GLY A 440 0.10 13.81 21.84
C GLY A 440 -1.04 14.44 21.06
N GLY A 441 -2.22 14.30 21.64
CA GLY A 441 -3.47 14.73 21.08
C GLY A 441 -4.34 13.54 20.67
N ASP A 442 -5.62 13.60 21.07
CA ASP A 442 -6.66 12.76 20.48
C ASP A 442 -7.21 13.51 19.27
N TYR A 443 -7.61 12.81 18.23
CA TYR A 443 -8.17 13.43 17.02
C TYR A 443 -9.31 12.61 16.42
N TRP A 444 -10.01 13.20 15.48
CA TRP A 444 -11.10 12.53 14.78
C TRP A 444 -11.19 13.00 13.32
N PHE A 445 -11.85 12.19 12.48
CA PHE A 445 -12.20 12.53 11.11
C PHE A 445 -13.44 11.73 10.66
N MET A 446 -14.07 12.21 9.60
CA MET A 446 -15.12 11.47 8.90
C MET A 446 -14.55 10.86 7.62
N ASN A 447 -15.04 9.69 7.25
CA ASN A 447 -14.90 9.16 5.90
C ASN A 447 -16.19 8.44 5.54
N GLY A 448 -16.87 8.91 4.49
CA GLY A 448 -18.26 8.52 4.22
C GLY A 448 -19.16 8.81 5.40
N ASP A 449 -19.93 7.83 5.79
CA ASP A 449 -20.79 7.85 6.96
C ASP A 449 -20.14 7.20 8.21
N THR A 450 -18.82 7.14 8.26
CA THR A 450 -18.07 6.58 9.39
C THR A 450 -17.31 7.66 10.14
N LEU A 451 -17.53 7.71 11.46
CA LEU A 451 -16.75 8.54 12.37
C LEU A 451 -15.57 7.76 12.94
N PHE A 452 -14.37 8.21 12.64
CA PHE A 452 -13.12 7.68 13.18
C PHE A 452 -12.63 8.55 14.34
N ILE A 453 -12.30 7.93 15.47
CA ILE A 453 -11.78 8.61 16.66
C ILE A 453 -10.48 7.93 17.07
N SER A 454 -9.38 8.68 17.03
CA SER A 454 -8.06 8.21 17.43
C SER A 454 -7.69 8.75 18.80
N LEU A 455 -7.30 7.84 19.70
CA LEU A 455 -6.93 8.14 21.07
C LEU A 455 -5.44 7.87 21.28
N ASN A 456 -4.69 8.83 21.80
CA ASN A 456 -3.31 8.61 22.19
C ASN A 456 -3.23 7.87 23.53
N SER A 457 -3.33 6.57 23.49
CA SER A 457 -3.31 5.70 24.66
C SER A 457 -2.00 5.71 25.47
N ASN A 458 -1.01 6.55 25.12
CA ASN A 458 0.16 6.80 25.95
C ASN A 458 -0.16 7.75 27.11
N ASP A 459 -1.18 8.58 27.00
CA ASP A 459 -1.82 9.19 28.17
C ASP A 459 -2.65 8.10 28.88
N LYS A 460 -2.43 7.92 30.16
CA LYS A 460 -3.08 6.84 30.94
C LYS A 460 -4.39 7.30 31.62
N ASP A 461 -4.91 8.45 31.25
CA ASP A 461 -6.20 8.95 31.72
C ASP A 461 -7.34 8.46 30.82
N ASP A 462 -7.67 7.16 30.94
CA ASP A 462 -8.68 6.50 30.11
C ASP A 462 -10.06 7.17 30.25
N ALA A 463 -10.34 7.81 31.39
CA ALA A 463 -11.59 8.58 31.60
C ALA A 463 -11.63 9.84 30.71
N ARG A 464 -10.48 10.51 30.48
CA ARG A 464 -10.41 11.67 29.57
C ARG A 464 -10.56 11.25 28.11
N HIS A 465 -9.99 10.12 27.72
CA HIS A 465 -10.19 9.56 26.38
C HIS A 465 -11.68 9.24 26.14
N ALA A 466 -12.36 8.66 27.13
CA ALA A 466 -13.81 8.42 27.06
C ALA A 466 -14.60 9.74 26.99
N GLU A 467 -14.19 10.79 27.71
CA GLU A 467 -14.79 12.13 27.63
C GLU A 467 -14.63 12.75 26.23
N PHE A 468 -13.44 12.65 25.65
CA PHE A 468 -13.18 13.10 24.28
C PHE A 468 -14.09 12.37 23.27
N ALA A 469 -14.09 11.03 23.29
CA ALA A 469 -14.92 10.23 22.41
C ALA A 469 -16.42 10.56 22.56
N ALA A 470 -16.91 10.71 23.80
CA ALA A 470 -18.30 11.08 24.07
C ALA A 470 -18.66 12.45 23.50
N ARG A 471 -17.76 13.43 23.60
CA ARG A 471 -17.94 14.77 23.03
C ARG A 471 -18.01 14.71 21.51
N VAL A 472 -17.05 14.05 20.87
CA VAL A 472 -16.99 13.92 19.41
C VAL A 472 -18.22 13.20 18.86
N ILE A 473 -18.65 12.09 19.51
CA ILE A 473 -19.86 11.36 19.12
C ILE A 473 -21.12 12.22 19.31
N ALA A 474 -21.20 13.03 20.37
CA ALA A 474 -22.32 13.92 20.57
C ALA A 474 -22.40 15.04 19.52
N GLU A 475 -21.25 15.49 18.99
CA GLU A 475 -21.15 16.56 18.01
C GLU A 475 -21.34 16.05 16.57
N HIS A 476 -20.83 14.86 16.23
CA HIS A 476 -20.72 14.34 14.86
C HIS A 476 -21.38 12.97 14.65
N GLY A 477 -21.68 12.22 15.71
CA GLY A 477 -22.21 10.87 15.61
C GLY A 477 -23.62 10.76 15.05
N ALA A 478 -24.36 11.88 14.93
CA ALA A 478 -25.67 11.88 14.28
C ALA A 478 -25.59 11.72 12.75
N ASP A 479 -24.47 12.10 12.18
CA ASP A 479 -24.17 12.00 10.75
C ASP A 479 -23.40 10.71 10.43
N ALA A 480 -23.04 9.93 11.46
CA ALA A 480 -22.27 8.70 11.32
C ALA A 480 -23.15 7.46 11.52
N ARG A 481 -23.10 6.57 10.55
CA ARG A 481 -23.67 5.22 10.65
C ARG A 481 -22.77 4.29 11.45
N TRP A 482 -21.45 4.40 11.26
CA TRP A 482 -20.45 3.60 11.94
C TRP A 482 -19.54 4.47 12.82
N ARG A 483 -19.10 3.92 13.95
CA ARG A 483 -18.18 4.54 14.88
C ARG A 483 -16.99 3.64 15.11
N VAL A 484 -15.85 4.03 14.58
CA VAL A 484 -14.60 3.31 14.70
C VAL A 484 -13.68 4.07 15.64
N VAL A 485 -13.26 3.44 16.74
CA VAL A 485 -12.25 3.98 17.63
C VAL A 485 -10.92 3.27 17.37
N THR A 486 -9.84 4.00 17.43
CA THR A 486 -8.51 3.43 17.25
C THR A 486 -7.54 3.96 18.28
N PHE A 487 -6.69 3.11 18.81
CA PHE A 487 -5.59 3.44 19.71
C PHE A 487 -4.53 2.34 19.72
N HIS A 488 -3.30 2.67 20.14
CA HIS A 488 -2.19 1.74 19.99
C HIS A 488 -2.26 0.53 20.93
N HIS A 489 -2.38 0.74 22.25
CA HIS A 489 -2.26 -0.33 23.24
C HIS A 489 -3.42 -1.33 23.16
N SER A 490 -3.17 -2.57 22.80
CA SER A 490 -4.18 -3.62 22.69
C SER A 490 -4.78 -4.01 24.05
N VAL A 491 -6.06 -3.71 24.26
CA VAL A 491 -6.76 -4.13 25.49
C VAL A 491 -7.15 -5.60 25.49
N TYR A 492 -7.27 -6.22 24.31
CA TYR A 492 -7.57 -7.64 24.14
C TYR A 492 -6.43 -8.37 23.44
N SER A 493 -5.21 -8.19 23.96
CA SER A 493 -4.04 -8.92 23.51
C SER A 493 -3.95 -10.32 24.12
N VAL A 494 -3.27 -11.22 23.41
CA VAL A 494 -2.97 -12.59 23.86
C VAL A 494 -1.46 -12.90 23.92
N ALA A 495 -0.61 -11.90 23.63
CA ALA A 495 0.83 -12.10 23.59
C ALA A 495 1.57 -11.38 24.74
N SER A 496 2.72 -10.77 24.48
CA SER A 496 3.68 -10.34 25.50
C SER A 496 3.08 -9.37 26.54
N HIS A 497 2.23 -8.45 26.07
CA HIS A 497 1.67 -7.37 26.89
C HIS A 497 0.29 -7.70 27.51
N ALA A 498 -0.26 -8.87 27.21
CA ALA A 498 -1.61 -9.26 27.65
C ALA A 498 -1.88 -9.14 29.15
N THR A 499 -0.84 -9.26 29.97
CA THR A 499 -0.92 -9.23 31.45
C THR A 499 -0.23 -8.02 32.07
N ASP A 500 0.24 -7.06 31.29
CA ASP A 500 0.84 -5.83 31.80
C ASP A 500 -0.21 -5.02 32.58
N ALA A 501 0.22 -4.41 33.67
CA ALA A 501 -0.69 -3.79 34.64
C ALA A 501 -1.53 -2.68 34.03
N ASP A 502 -0.99 -1.89 33.11
CA ASP A 502 -1.72 -0.84 32.41
C ASP A 502 -2.70 -1.41 31.37
N ILE A 503 -2.34 -2.48 30.67
CA ILE A 503 -3.26 -3.19 29.75
C ILE A 503 -4.45 -3.77 30.53
N VAL A 504 -4.19 -4.40 31.68
CA VAL A 504 -5.24 -4.95 32.55
C VAL A 504 -6.16 -3.84 33.07
N THR A 505 -5.60 -2.67 33.41
CA THR A 505 -6.39 -1.50 33.85
C THR A 505 -7.26 -0.97 32.71
N ARG A 506 -6.69 -0.72 31.53
CA ARG A 506 -7.41 -0.24 30.35
C ARG A 506 -8.50 -1.20 29.91
N ARG A 507 -8.24 -2.51 29.94
CA ARG A 507 -9.26 -3.55 29.66
C ARG A 507 -10.47 -3.45 30.59
N ALA A 508 -10.27 -2.98 31.81
CA ALA A 508 -11.35 -2.79 32.78
C ALA A 508 -12.10 -1.46 32.59
N GLU A 509 -11.45 -0.43 32.00
CA GLU A 509 -11.97 0.95 31.96
C GLU A 509 -12.48 1.36 30.57
N LEU A 510 -11.71 1.11 29.48
CA LEU A 510 -12.08 1.55 28.13
C LEU A 510 -13.26 0.75 27.51
N PRO A 511 -13.28 -0.59 27.50
CA PRO A 511 -14.36 -1.32 26.85
C PRO A 511 -15.75 -1.01 27.36
N PRO A 512 -16.01 -0.84 28.68
CA PRO A 512 -17.31 -0.39 29.16
C PRO A 512 -17.70 1.01 28.65
N ALA A 513 -16.73 1.90 28.45
CA ALA A 513 -16.98 3.23 27.90
C ALA A 513 -17.30 3.13 26.39
N MET A 514 -16.57 2.32 25.63
CA MET A 514 -16.84 2.11 24.20
C MET A 514 -18.23 1.51 23.98
N SER A 515 -18.63 0.51 24.77
CA SER A 515 -19.98 -0.04 24.74
C SER A 515 -21.06 1.00 25.08
N ALA A 516 -20.83 1.83 26.09
CA ALA A 516 -21.77 2.88 26.47
C ALA A 516 -21.92 3.99 25.42
N LEU A 517 -20.92 4.17 24.56
CA LEU A 517 -20.88 5.14 23.46
C LEU A 517 -21.34 4.53 22.13
N ASP A 518 -21.75 3.27 22.14
CA ASP A 518 -22.20 2.54 20.96
C ASP A 518 -21.16 2.59 19.83
N VAL A 519 -19.90 2.30 20.19
CA VAL A 519 -18.79 2.11 19.24
C VAL A 519 -18.93 0.74 18.59
N ASP A 520 -18.74 0.64 17.27
CA ASP A 520 -18.89 -0.60 16.53
C ASP A 520 -17.58 -1.41 16.51
N VAL A 521 -16.45 -0.74 16.22
CA VAL A 521 -15.15 -1.38 16.05
C VAL A 521 -14.07 -0.62 16.80
N VAL A 522 -13.14 -1.37 17.42
CA VAL A 522 -11.91 -0.82 17.99
C VAL A 522 -10.71 -1.48 17.33
N LEU A 523 -9.83 -0.66 16.73
CA LEU A 523 -8.62 -1.09 16.01
C LEU A 523 -7.36 -0.75 16.81
N MET A 524 -6.47 -1.74 17.02
CA MET A 524 -5.32 -1.63 17.93
C MET A 524 -4.05 -2.28 17.34
N GLY A 525 -2.89 -2.01 17.94
CA GLY A 525 -1.58 -2.59 17.62
C GLY A 525 -0.85 -3.14 18.84
N HIS A 526 0.45 -2.79 19.01
CA HIS A 526 1.27 -2.97 20.20
C HIS A 526 1.81 -4.38 20.46
N ASP A 527 1.02 -5.41 20.30
CA ASP A 527 1.41 -6.75 20.77
C ASP A 527 1.86 -7.68 19.65
N HIS A 528 2.07 -7.14 18.42
CA HIS A 528 2.68 -7.81 17.27
C HIS A 528 2.16 -9.25 17.03
N VAL A 529 0.85 -9.42 17.22
CA VAL A 529 0.10 -10.66 17.04
C VAL A 529 -1.28 -10.27 16.49
N TYR A 530 -1.83 -11.04 15.58
CA TYR A 530 -3.20 -10.81 15.14
C TYR A 530 -4.19 -11.40 16.16
N VAL A 531 -5.12 -10.56 16.62
CA VAL A 531 -6.22 -11.00 17.49
C VAL A 531 -7.52 -10.34 17.06
N ARG A 532 -8.57 -11.12 16.97
CA ARG A 532 -9.94 -10.63 16.88
C ARG A 532 -10.74 -11.15 18.07
N SER A 533 -11.42 -10.26 18.78
CA SER A 533 -12.30 -10.65 19.87
C SER A 533 -13.61 -11.27 19.36
N TYR A 534 -14.36 -11.91 20.25
CA TYR A 534 -15.81 -12.00 20.10
C TYR A 534 -16.41 -10.59 20.16
N LEU A 535 -17.70 -10.42 19.81
CA LEU A 535 -18.39 -9.21 20.17
C LEU A 535 -18.36 -9.04 21.70
N MET A 536 -18.06 -7.84 22.17
CA MET A 536 -17.88 -7.54 23.58
C MET A 536 -18.96 -6.56 24.06
N GLU A 537 -19.70 -6.90 25.10
CA GLU A 537 -20.55 -5.96 25.82
C GLU A 537 -19.82 -5.55 27.13
N GLY A 538 -19.24 -4.36 27.14
CA GLY A 538 -18.28 -3.97 28.17
C GLY A 538 -17.08 -4.90 28.14
N THR A 539 -16.85 -5.64 29.24
CA THR A 539 -15.76 -6.62 29.32
C THR A 539 -16.23 -8.07 29.13
N THR A 540 -17.48 -8.29 28.74
CA THR A 540 -18.07 -9.62 28.64
C THR A 540 -18.19 -10.02 27.17
N PRO A 541 -17.63 -11.16 26.74
CA PRO A 541 -17.87 -11.64 25.39
C PRO A 541 -19.33 -12.08 25.22
N VAL A 542 -19.94 -11.66 24.11
CA VAL A 542 -21.29 -12.00 23.71
C VAL A 542 -21.29 -12.69 22.36
N GLY A 543 -22.19 -13.67 22.17
CA GLY A 543 -22.16 -14.50 20.95
C GLY A 543 -21.14 -15.63 21.03
N ALA A 544 -21.27 -16.61 20.12
CA ALA A 544 -20.46 -17.81 20.12
C ALA A 544 -19.71 -18.03 18.79
N ASP A 545 -19.88 -17.14 17.80
CA ASP A 545 -19.37 -17.33 16.46
C ASP A 545 -18.07 -16.55 16.26
N GLY A 546 -16.96 -17.24 16.39
CA GLY A 546 -15.62 -16.74 16.17
C GLY A 546 -14.91 -17.39 14.98
N ALA A 547 -15.60 -18.13 14.11
CA ALA A 547 -14.96 -18.78 12.98
C ALA A 547 -14.44 -17.75 11.95
N VAL A 548 -13.34 -18.07 11.28
CA VAL A 548 -12.86 -17.33 10.11
C VAL A 548 -13.96 -17.31 9.04
N GLY A 549 -14.25 -16.11 8.49
CA GLY A 549 -15.31 -15.91 7.49
C GLY A 549 -16.72 -15.86 8.09
N SER A 550 -16.85 -15.63 9.40
CA SER A 550 -18.18 -15.48 10.03
C SER A 550 -18.75 -14.08 9.78
N SER A 551 -20.06 -14.01 9.60
CA SER A 551 -20.85 -12.79 9.76
C SER A 551 -21.38 -12.73 11.20
N VAL A 552 -21.25 -11.57 11.83
CA VAL A 552 -21.73 -11.31 13.20
C VAL A 552 -22.61 -10.07 13.19
N VAL A 553 -23.78 -10.17 13.79
CA VAL A 553 -24.71 -9.05 13.93
C VAL A 553 -24.52 -8.43 15.31
N ALA A 554 -24.10 -7.17 15.36
CA ALA A 554 -23.91 -6.45 16.62
C ALA A 554 -25.19 -5.71 17.02
N GLU A 555 -25.62 -5.90 18.26
CA GLU A 555 -26.65 -5.07 18.91
C GLU A 555 -26.00 -3.83 19.53
N ASP A 556 -26.81 -2.81 19.86
CA ASP A 556 -26.35 -1.58 20.51
C ASP A 556 -25.42 -1.87 21.72
N GLY A 557 -24.25 -1.24 21.76
CA GLY A 557 -23.26 -1.43 22.80
C GLY A 557 -22.39 -2.69 22.68
N GLN A 558 -22.54 -3.47 21.62
CA GLN A 558 -21.65 -4.60 21.30
C GLN A 558 -20.53 -4.15 20.35
N VAL A 559 -19.29 -4.35 20.76
CA VAL A 559 -18.09 -3.81 20.12
C VAL A 559 -17.18 -4.94 19.64
N LEU A 560 -16.66 -4.85 18.40
CA LEU A 560 -15.66 -5.76 17.86
C LEU A 560 -14.25 -5.15 18.03
N TYR A 561 -13.32 -5.92 18.58
CA TYR A 561 -11.92 -5.48 18.78
C TYR A 561 -10.97 -6.27 17.90
N VAL A 562 -10.08 -5.56 17.19
CA VAL A 562 -9.06 -6.17 16.33
C VAL A 562 -7.70 -5.59 16.67
N THR A 563 -6.73 -6.47 16.93
CA THR A 563 -5.32 -6.13 17.12
C THR A 563 -4.54 -6.56 15.88
N ALA A 564 -3.82 -5.63 15.27
CA ALA A 564 -2.96 -5.91 14.12
C ALA A 564 -1.63 -6.54 14.55
N ASN A 565 -1.08 -7.39 13.68
CA ASN A 565 0.31 -7.86 13.77
C ASN A 565 1.26 -6.87 13.11
N SER A 566 2.59 -7.05 13.27
CA SER A 566 3.58 -6.24 12.58
C SER A 566 3.40 -6.25 11.06
N SER A 567 3.36 -5.07 10.46
CA SER A 567 3.23 -4.90 9.01
C SER A 567 4.57 -4.89 8.27
N SER A 568 5.70 -4.63 8.96
CA SER A 568 7.05 -4.70 8.37
C SER A 568 7.72 -6.05 8.61
N GLY A 569 7.33 -6.76 9.68
CA GLY A 569 8.03 -7.94 10.14
C GLY A 569 9.22 -7.67 11.07
N SER A 570 9.37 -6.43 11.51
CA SER A 570 10.47 -5.99 12.36
C SER A 570 10.52 -6.71 13.72
N LYS A 571 9.36 -7.15 14.23
CA LYS A 571 9.24 -7.78 15.55
C LYS A 571 7.96 -8.61 15.67
N TYR A 572 8.03 -9.71 16.43
CA TYR A 572 6.89 -10.58 16.73
C TYR A 572 6.92 -11.05 18.17
N TYR A 573 5.75 -11.33 18.74
CA TYR A 573 5.62 -11.94 20.05
C TYR A 573 4.89 -13.27 19.97
N ASP A 574 5.24 -14.18 20.89
CA ASP A 574 4.58 -15.48 21.04
C ASP A 574 3.23 -15.33 21.73
N ILE A 575 2.21 -16.05 21.26
CA ILE A 575 0.94 -16.19 21.97
C ILE A 575 1.20 -16.86 23.31
N GLN A 576 0.73 -16.27 24.41
CA GLN A 576 0.85 -16.81 25.74
C GLN A 576 0.00 -18.07 25.92
N PRO A 577 0.43 -19.06 26.71
CA PRO A 577 -0.34 -20.26 26.98
C PRO A 577 -1.43 -20.00 28.04
N ILE A 578 -2.22 -18.93 27.83
CA ILE A 578 -3.35 -18.53 28.68
C ILE A 578 -4.60 -18.70 27.83
N ASP A 579 -5.61 -19.31 28.40
CA ASP A 579 -6.93 -19.43 27.78
C ASP A 579 -7.74 -18.17 28.13
N PHE A 580 -7.72 -17.21 27.23
CA PHE A 580 -8.51 -15.99 27.38
C PHE A 580 -9.93 -16.26 26.90
N ASP A 581 -10.92 -15.61 27.51
CA ASP A 581 -12.33 -15.80 27.17
C ASP A 581 -12.83 -14.84 26.06
N PHE A 582 -12.01 -13.89 25.67
CA PHE A 582 -12.36 -12.82 24.72
C PHE A 582 -11.88 -13.08 23.29
N ASP A 583 -10.87 -13.92 23.05
CA ASP A 583 -10.29 -14.10 21.72
C ASP A 583 -11.09 -15.11 20.87
N ALA A 584 -11.71 -14.62 19.82
CA ALA A 584 -12.39 -15.46 18.81
C ALA A 584 -11.37 -16.06 17.84
N VAL A 585 -10.38 -15.27 17.44
CA VAL A 585 -9.26 -15.67 16.58
C VAL A 585 -7.98 -15.06 17.12
N ALA A 586 -6.95 -15.89 17.29
CA ALA A 586 -5.58 -15.46 17.58
C ALA A 586 -4.64 -16.16 16.59
N ASN A 587 -3.78 -15.39 15.91
CA ASN A 587 -2.87 -15.93 14.91
C ASN A 587 -1.48 -15.31 15.02
N GLN A 588 -0.46 -16.16 15.03
CA GLN A 588 0.93 -15.77 14.92
C GLN A 588 1.68 -16.70 14.00
N GLU A 589 2.07 -16.19 12.85
CA GLU A 589 2.82 -16.93 11.83
C GLU A 589 4.22 -16.34 11.56
N TYR A 590 4.64 -15.35 12.35
CA TYR A 590 5.93 -14.67 12.24
C TYR A 590 6.18 -14.12 10.81
N THR A 591 5.14 -13.57 10.23
CA THR A 591 5.17 -12.98 8.89
C THR A 591 4.32 -11.71 8.87
N PRO A 592 4.70 -10.67 8.10
CA PRO A 592 3.91 -9.46 7.97
C PRO A 592 2.50 -9.75 7.49
N ASN A 593 1.56 -8.99 8.01
CA ASN A 593 0.19 -8.99 7.51
C ASN A 593 -0.42 -7.59 7.52
N PHE A 594 -1.52 -7.45 6.83
CA PHE A 594 -2.35 -6.26 6.79
C PHE A 594 -3.82 -6.66 6.67
N THR A 595 -4.73 -5.78 7.04
CA THR A 595 -6.17 -5.99 6.92
C THR A 595 -6.75 -5.03 5.89
N ASN A 596 -7.47 -5.56 4.92
CA ASN A 596 -8.36 -4.79 4.07
C ASN A 596 -9.72 -4.70 4.76
N VAL A 597 -10.23 -3.48 4.90
CA VAL A 597 -11.54 -3.19 5.50
C VAL A 597 -12.41 -2.58 4.42
N GLN A 598 -13.60 -3.15 4.21
CA GLN A 598 -14.61 -2.63 3.31
C GLN A 598 -15.81 -2.17 4.15
N VAL A 599 -16.22 -0.94 3.95
CA VAL A 599 -17.32 -0.31 4.69
C VAL A 599 -18.46 0.00 3.73
N SER A 600 -19.63 -0.47 4.09
CA SER A 600 -20.89 -0.18 3.41
C SER A 600 -21.92 0.40 4.37
N GLY A 601 -23.04 0.84 3.85
CA GLY A 601 -24.15 1.26 4.68
C GLY A 601 -24.64 0.16 5.68
N ASP A 602 -24.44 -1.13 5.39
CA ASP A 602 -25.00 -2.23 6.17
C ASP A 602 -23.95 -3.11 6.86
N SER A 603 -22.69 -3.04 6.46
CA SER A 603 -21.65 -3.92 7.00
C SER A 603 -20.25 -3.28 7.00
N ILE A 604 -19.40 -3.78 7.90
CA ILE A 604 -17.96 -3.62 7.86
C ILE A 604 -17.35 -5.01 7.67
N GLU A 605 -16.75 -5.26 6.52
CA GLU A 605 -16.01 -6.49 6.24
C GLU A 605 -14.51 -6.25 6.49
N MET A 606 -13.88 -7.09 7.30
CA MET A 606 -12.46 -7.05 7.59
C MET A 606 -11.82 -8.36 7.18
N THR A 607 -10.88 -8.33 6.24
CA THR A 607 -10.11 -9.51 5.83
C THR A 607 -8.63 -9.23 5.99
N THR A 608 -7.96 -10.04 6.81
CA THR A 608 -6.52 -9.95 7.09
C THR A 608 -5.76 -10.93 6.22
N TYR A 609 -4.73 -10.42 5.54
CA TYR A 609 -3.89 -11.16 4.60
C TYR A 609 -2.44 -11.22 5.06
N ARG A 610 -1.79 -12.35 4.83
CA ARG A 610 -0.34 -12.42 4.85
C ARG A 610 0.24 -11.67 3.65
N THR A 611 1.18 -10.79 3.89
CA THR A 611 1.79 -9.97 2.83
C THR A 611 2.41 -10.81 1.72
N ARG A 612 3.16 -11.86 2.07
CA ARG A 612 4.00 -12.63 1.12
C ARG A 612 3.22 -13.42 0.06
N ASP A 613 1.99 -13.84 0.34
CA ASP A 613 1.25 -14.79 -0.52
C ASP A 613 -0.26 -14.54 -0.55
N MET A 614 -0.75 -13.45 0.03
CA MET A 614 -2.16 -13.07 0.10
C MET A 614 -3.08 -14.15 0.69
N THR A 615 -2.51 -15.07 1.48
CA THR A 615 -3.33 -16.04 2.21
C THR A 615 -4.12 -15.34 3.30
N VAL A 616 -5.41 -15.64 3.38
CA VAL A 616 -6.30 -15.10 4.42
C VAL A 616 -5.90 -15.67 5.78
N VAL A 617 -5.64 -14.79 6.72
CA VAL A 617 -5.38 -15.09 8.15
C VAL A 617 -6.70 -15.18 8.90
N ASP A 618 -7.56 -14.17 8.69
CA ASP A 618 -8.90 -14.10 9.27
C ASP A 618 -9.80 -13.25 8.36
N SER A 619 -11.11 -13.48 8.45
CA SER A 619 -12.12 -12.66 7.81
C SER A 619 -13.37 -12.63 8.69
N VAL A 620 -13.99 -11.46 8.81
CA VAL A 620 -15.24 -11.25 9.55
C VAL A 620 -16.04 -10.14 8.89
N THR A 621 -17.36 -10.32 8.86
CA THR A 621 -18.31 -9.28 8.47
C THR A 621 -19.12 -8.88 9.71
N LEU A 622 -19.02 -7.61 10.09
CA LEU A 622 -19.83 -6.99 11.13
C LEU A 622 -21.05 -6.38 10.46
N GLU A 623 -22.23 -6.80 10.88
CA GLU A 623 -23.52 -6.27 10.44
C GLU A 623 -24.26 -5.60 11.58
N ARG A 624 -25.11 -4.62 11.30
CA ARG A 624 -26.08 -4.10 12.23
C ARG A 624 -27.43 -4.79 12.08
N PRO A 625 -28.25 -4.89 13.15
CA PRO A 625 -29.62 -5.38 13.03
C PRO A 625 -30.38 -4.53 12.01
N ALA A 626 -31.17 -5.20 11.13
CA ALA A 626 -32.08 -4.48 10.25
C ALA A 626 -33.00 -3.58 11.08
N GLU A 627 -33.15 -2.31 10.69
CA GLU A 627 -34.09 -1.43 11.37
C GLU A 627 -35.47 -2.06 11.43
N PRO A 628 -36.13 -2.07 12.61
CA PRO A 628 -37.46 -2.63 12.71
C PRO A 628 -38.40 -1.86 11.79
N VAL A 629 -38.95 -2.52 10.76
CA VAL A 629 -40.00 -1.95 9.92
C VAL A 629 -41.08 -1.37 10.83
N PRO A 630 -41.38 -0.08 10.77
CA PRO A 630 -42.38 0.52 11.66
C PRO A 630 -43.67 -0.29 11.56
N PRO A 631 -44.31 -0.65 12.70
CA PRO A 631 -45.52 -1.45 12.65
C PRO A 631 -46.55 -0.73 11.78
N VAL A 632 -47.01 -1.41 10.72
CA VAL A 632 -48.06 -0.88 9.88
C VAL A 632 -49.23 -0.58 10.80
N ASP A 633 -49.60 0.69 10.93
CA ASP A 633 -50.71 1.12 11.78
C ASP A 633 -52.02 0.39 11.38
N PRO A 634 -52.51 -0.53 12.17
CA PRO A 634 -53.69 -1.30 11.78
C PRO A 634 -54.96 -0.44 11.67
N THR A 635 -54.84 0.87 11.96
CA THR A 635 -55.97 1.82 11.86
C THR A 635 -56.03 2.51 10.49
N VAL A 636 -55.03 2.32 9.61
CA VAL A 636 -55.12 2.72 8.19
C VAL A 636 -55.87 1.61 7.42
N PRO A 637 -57.10 1.81 6.98
CA PRO A 637 -57.78 0.82 6.15
C PRO A 637 -56.99 0.60 4.87
N PRO A 638 -56.87 -0.63 4.34
CA PRO A 638 -56.25 -0.87 3.06
C PRO A 638 -56.90 0.07 2.03
N VAL A 639 -56.13 0.86 1.32
CA VAL A 639 -56.60 1.62 0.17
C VAL A 639 -56.96 0.58 -0.87
N GLU A 640 -58.26 0.23 -0.99
CA GLU A 640 -58.73 -0.56 -2.10
C GLU A 640 -58.39 0.19 -3.40
N PRO A 641 -57.79 -0.47 -4.38
CA PRO A 641 -57.61 0.15 -5.70
C PRO A 641 -58.97 0.45 -6.27
N THR A 642 -59.38 1.74 -6.27
CA THR A 642 -60.56 2.20 -6.98
C THR A 642 -60.27 2.17 -8.47
N VAL A 643 -60.54 1.02 -9.08
CA VAL A 643 -60.75 0.93 -10.52
C VAL A 643 -62.08 1.63 -10.82
N PRO A 644 -62.12 2.72 -11.61
CA PRO A 644 -63.36 3.31 -12.02
C PRO A 644 -64.11 2.31 -12.94
N PRO A 645 -65.43 2.16 -12.85
CA PRO A 645 -66.18 1.28 -13.73
C PRO A 645 -66.14 1.83 -15.18
N VAL A 646 -65.70 0.97 -16.08
CA VAL A 646 -65.76 1.22 -17.53
C VAL A 646 -67.20 1.18 -17.97
N ASP A 647 -67.74 2.32 -18.43
CA ASP A 647 -69.00 2.43 -19.09
C ASP A 647 -68.84 2.09 -20.57
N PRO A 648 -69.58 1.12 -21.15
CA PRO A 648 -69.47 0.76 -22.55
C PRO A 648 -70.39 1.61 -23.41
N GLY A 649 -69.82 2.54 -24.16
CA GLY A 649 -70.47 2.96 -25.40
C GLY A 649 -70.65 4.44 -25.65
N ALA A 650 -69.82 5.01 -26.47
CA ALA A 650 -70.15 5.97 -27.54
C ALA A 650 -69.00 6.17 -28.48
N PRO A 651 -69.13 6.34 -29.75
CA PRO A 651 -68.06 6.40 -30.73
C PRO A 651 -67.62 7.80 -31.03
N GLY A 652 -66.29 7.95 -31.13
CA GLY A 652 -65.59 8.76 -32.10
C GLY A 652 -65.48 10.28 -31.95
N GLU A 653 -64.31 10.78 -31.72
CA GLU A 653 -63.72 11.86 -32.46
C GLU A 653 -62.16 11.77 -32.42
N PRO A 654 -61.44 12.26 -33.44
CA PRO A 654 -60.09 11.93 -33.69
C PRO A 654 -59.10 12.98 -33.13
N GLY A 655 -58.01 12.51 -32.59
CA GLY A 655 -56.73 13.19 -32.67
C GLY A 655 -56.18 13.89 -31.46
N ALA A 656 -55.40 13.19 -30.67
CA ALA A 656 -54.18 13.72 -30.06
C ALA A 656 -53.03 12.72 -30.32
N PRO A 657 -51.78 13.17 -30.48
CA PRO A 657 -50.69 12.29 -30.88
C PRO A 657 -50.39 11.27 -29.80
N GLY A 658 -50.20 10.00 -30.25
CA GLY A 658 -49.96 8.88 -29.41
C GLY A 658 -48.67 9.02 -28.63
N ASP A 659 -48.69 8.49 -27.41
CA ASP A 659 -47.53 8.20 -26.62
C ASP A 659 -46.63 7.23 -27.38
N GLY A 660 -45.66 7.77 -28.12
CA GLY A 660 -44.59 6.98 -28.75
C GLY A 660 -43.67 6.47 -27.65
N GLU A 661 -43.15 5.26 -27.82
CA GLU A 661 -42.06 4.79 -27.00
C GLU A 661 -40.98 5.86 -26.87
N PRO A 662 -40.37 6.06 -25.68
CA PRO A 662 -39.32 7.04 -25.51
C PRO A 662 -38.15 6.74 -26.46
N THR A 663 -37.44 7.77 -26.89
CA THR A 663 -36.33 7.64 -27.84
C THR A 663 -35.04 7.57 -27.05
N ALA A 664 -34.22 6.53 -27.30
CA ALA A 664 -32.92 6.36 -26.65
C ALA A 664 -31.95 7.52 -26.99
N VAL A 665 -31.22 8.01 -26.00
CA VAL A 665 -30.11 8.97 -26.20
C VAL A 665 -28.97 8.27 -26.95
N PRO A 666 -28.35 8.89 -27.97
CA PRO A 666 -27.18 8.35 -28.65
C PRO A 666 -25.99 8.12 -27.70
N LEU A 667 -25.18 7.04 -27.95
CA LEU A 667 -24.03 6.71 -27.11
C LEU A 667 -22.96 7.81 -27.03
N ASP A 668 -22.85 8.65 -28.06
CA ASP A 668 -21.92 9.78 -28.09
C ASP A 668 -22.38 10.99 -27.26
N GLU A 669 -23.59 10.96 -26.72
CA GLU A 669 -24.08 11.92 -25.74
C GLU A 669 -23.90 11.49 -24.30
N LEU A 670 -23.46 10.25 -24.05
CA LEU A 670 -23.14 9.77 -22.71
C LEU A 670 -21.88 10.42 -22.17
N THR A 671 -21.91 10.84 -20.93
CA THR A 671 -20.76 11.47 -20.26
C THR A 671 -20.27 10.61 -19.09
N GLU A 672 -18.98 10.68 -18.78
CA GLU A 672 -18.44 9.97 -17.60
C GLU A 672 -19.08 10.44 -16.28
N SER A 673 -19.57 11.68 -16.22
CA SER A 673 -20.27 12.20 -15.03
C SER A 673 -21.61 11.54 -14.77
N THR A 674 -22.23 10.90 -15.76
CA THR A 674 -23.48 10.13 -15.62
C THR A 674 -23.24 8.61 -15.66
N ARG A 675 -21.98 8.15 -15.68
CA ARG A 675 -21.60 6.73 -15.57
C ARG A 675 -21.60 6.27 -14.12
N THR A 676 -22.79 6.16 -13.55
CA THR A 676 -22.97 5.88 -12.13
C THR A 676 -23.86 4.65 -11.88
N LEU A 677 -24.28 3.95 -12.93
CA LEU A 677 -25.06 2.72 -12.82
C LEU A 677 -24.14 1.55 -12.46
N VAL A 678 -24.47 0.81 -11.42
CA VAL A 678 -23.77 -0.41 -11.02
C VAL A 678 -24.54 -1.64 -11.49
N VAL A 679 -23.88 -2.58 -12.17
CA VAL A 679 -24.44 -3.88 -12.49
C VAL A 679 -24.06 -4.83 -11.36
N GLU A 680 -25.06 -5.27 -10.57
CA GLU A 680 -24.84 -6.14 -9.39
C GLU A 680 -24.74 -7.62 -9.78
N SER A 681 -25.60 -8.05 -10.69
CA SER A 681 -25.60 -9.45 -11.14
C SER A 681 -26.22 -9.61 -12.52
N VAL A 682 -25.82 -10.65 -13.23
CA VAL A 682 -26.37 -11.07 -14.52
C VAL A 682 -26.80 -12.52 -14.41
N ASP A 683 -28.10 -12.82 -14.69
CA ASP A 683 -28.59 -14.19 -14.85
C ASP A 683 -28.83 -14.44 -16.34
N GLU A 684 -27.82 -14.98 -17.02
CA GLU A 684 -27.90 -15.27 -18.46
C GLU A 684 -28.95 -16.34 -18.77
N ALA A 685 -29.26 -17.24 -17.84
CA ALA A 685 -30.26 -18.26 -18.05
C ALA A 685 -31.68 -17.71 -17.97
N ALA A 686 -31.93 -16.71 -17.18
CA ALA A 686 -33.18 -15.98 -17.07
C ALA A 686 -33.24 -14.76 -18.01
N ALA A 687 -32.12 -14.41 -18.67
CA ALA A 687 -31.91 -13.17 -19.44
C ALA A 687 -32.27 -11.93 -18.64
N THR A 688 -31.79 -11.82 -17.41
CA THR A 688 -32.02 -10.67 -16.54
C THR A 688 -30.71 -10.07 -16.06
N VAL A 689 -30.74 -8.76 -15.79
CA VAL A 689 -29.63 -8.03 -15.16
C VAL A 689 -30.19 -7.26 -13.96
N THR A 690 -29.56 -7.41 -12.81
CA THR A 690 -29.87 -6.60 -11.62
C THR A 690 -28.90 -5.45 -11.58
N VAL A 691 -29.44 -4.24 -11.48
CA VAL A 691 -28.67 -2.99 -11.48
C VAL A 691 -29.03 -2.17 -10.26
N ARG A 692 -28.07 -1.33 -9.82
CA ARG A 692 -28.29 -0.33 -8.78
C ARG A 692 -28.06 1.07 -9.34
N VAL A 693 -29.04 1.92 -9.17
CA VAL A 693 -28.94 3.36 -9.48
C VAL A 693 -28.42 4.12 -8.27
N PRO A 694 -27.79 5.29 -8.47
CA PRO A 694 -27.46 6.21 -7.37
C PRO A 694 -28.67 6.47 -6.46
N ARG A 695 -28.45 6.57 -5.16
CA ARG A 695 -29.53 6.79 -4.16
C ARG A 695 -30.42 8.00 -4.46
N ALA A 696 -29.84 9.03 -5.08
CA ALA A 696 -30.60 10.20 -5.51
C ALA A 696 -31.65 9.91 -6.59
N LEU A 697 -31.53 8.77 -7.29
CA LEU A 697 -32.44 8.30 -8.33
C LEU A 697 -33.33 7.15 -7.88
N ALA A 698 -33.13 6.62 -6.66
CA ALA A 698 -33.92 5.52 -6.11
C ALA A 698 -35.41 5.86 -6.09
N GLY A 699 -36.25 4.90 -6.50
CA GLY A 699 -37.70 5.08 -6.61
C GLY A 699 -38.15 6.04 -7.69
N SER A 700 -37.24 6.62 -8.49
CA SER A 700 -37.60 7.53 -9.59
C SER A 700 -38.05 6.74 -10.83
N PRO A 701 -39.11 7.18 -11.56
CA PRO A 701 -39.44 6.58 -12.84
C PRO A 701 -38.39 6.97 -13.86
N LEU A 702 -37.69 5.98 -14.44
CA LEU A 702 -36.67 6.16 -15.47
C LEU A 702 -36.97 5.26 -16.66
N ASP A 703 -36.75 5.78 -17.86
CA ASP A 703 -36.84 4.99 -19.09
C ASP A 703 -35.55 4.24 -19.35
N TRP A 704 -35.57 2.92 -19.38
CA TRP A 704 -34.41 2.05 -19.49
C TRP A 704 -34.17 1.56 -20.91
N PHE A 705 -32.92 1.61 -21.34
CA PHE A 705 -32.47 1.14 -22.65
C PHE A 705 -31.22 0.28 -22.52
N VAL A 706 -31.12 -0.75 -23.38
CA VAL A 706 -29.86 -1.43 -23.67
C VAL A 706 -29.39 -1.05 -25.06
N HIS A 707 -28.12 -0.58 -25.13
CA HIS A 707 -27.48 -0.17 -26.37
C HIS A 707 -26.50 -1.23 -26.86
N SER A 708 -26.88 -1.88 -27.96
CA SER A 708 -26.06 -2.49 -29.03
C SER A 708 -26.75 -2.22 -30.36
N GLU A 709 -28.04 -2.35 -30.42
CA GLU A 709 -29.03 -1.56 -31.16
C GLU A 709 -30.00 -1.12 -30.06
N PRO A 710 -30.35 0.19 -29.93
CA PRO A 710 -31.12 0.63 -28.78
C PRO A 710 -32.44 -0.08 -28.65
N VAL A 711 -32.66 -0.78 -27.53
CA VAL A 711 -33.90 -1.47 -27.20
C VAL A 711 -34.44 -0.92 -25.89
N TYR A 712 -35.68 -0.49 -25.86
CA TYR A 712 -36.38 -0.06 -24.66
C TYR A 712 -36.68 -1.28 -23.75
N LEU A 713 -36.34 -1.16 -22.48
CA LEU A 713 -36.49 -2.23 -21.48
C LEU A 713 -37.66 -2.02 -20.51
N GLY A 714 -38.22 -0.82 -20.47
CA GLY A 714 -39.34 -0.44 -19.59
C GLY A 714 -39.05 0.85 -18.82
N ASP A 715 -40.01 1.22 -17.97
CA ASP A 715 -39.99 2.41 -17.12
C ASP A 715 -40.21 2.06 -15.65
N ASP A 716 -39.94 0.81 -15.25
CA ASP A 716 -40.07 0.38 -13.87
C ASP A 716 -39.11 1.16 -12.94
N PRO A 717 -39.63 1.72 -11.84
CA PRO A 717 -38.76 2.38 -10.85
C PRO A 717 -37.95 1.33 -10.09
N SER A 718 -36.73 1.72 -9.69
CA SER A 718 -35.96 0.94 -8.70
C SER A 718 -36.68 0.95 -7.34
N ASP A 719 -36.32 0.03 -6.47
CA ASP A 719 -36.76 0.04 -5.07
C ASP A 719 -36.13 1.21 -4.27
N ASP A 720 -36.44 1.29 -2.98
CA ASP A 720 -35.94 2.36 -2.10
C ASP A 720 -34.41 2.30 -1.89
N ASP A 721 -33.80 1.15 -2.18
CA ASP A 721 -32.34 0.93 -2.12
C ASP A 721 -31.68 1.17 -3.49
N GLY A 722 -32.45 1.61 -4.48
CA GLY A 722 -31.98 1.87 -5.83
C GLY A 722 -31.83 0.62 -6.71
N VAL A 723 -32.25 -0.54 -6.25
CA VAL A 723 -32.07 -1.82 -6.97
C VAL A 723 -33.25 -2.09 -7.90
N LEU A 724 -32.96 -2.54 -9.12
CA LEU A 724 -33.95 -2.94 -10.13
C LEU A 724 -33.43 -4.14 -10.93
N THR A 725 -34.30 -5.11 -11.22
CA THR A 725 -33.99 -6.20 -12.15
C THR A 725 -34.67 -5.94 -13.49
N LEU A 726 -33.84 -5.79 -14.52
CA LEU A 726 -34.29 -5.55 -15.90
C LEU A 726 -34.29 -6.85 -16.70
N GLN A 727 -35.31 -7.00 -17.55
CA GLN A 727 -35.39 -8.12 -18.52
C GLN A 727 -34.60 -7.73 -19.78
N LEU A 728 -33.56 -8.49 -20.09
CA LEU A 728 -32.80 -8.31 -21.32
C LEU A 728 -33.55 -8.86 -22.54
N PRO A 729 -33.44 -8.24 -23.73
CA PRO A 729 -34.12 -8.74 -24.92
C PRO A 729 -33.57 -10.08 -25.41
N GLU A 730 -34.46 -10.94 -25.93
CA GLU A 730 -34.05 -12.21 -26.55
C GLU A 730 -33.13 -11.97 -27.74
N GLY A 731 -31.97 -12.63 -27.75
CA GLY A 731 -31.02 -12.55 -28.89
C GLY A 731 -29.93 -11.49 -28.70
N LEU A 732 -29.82 -10.88 -27.54
CA LEU A 732 -28.66 -10.04 -27.21
C LEU A 732 -27.38 -10.92 -27.28
N GLY A 733 -26.45 -10.58 -28.15
CA GLY A 733 -25.23 -11.38 -28.39
C GLY A 733 -24.26 -11.33 -27.22
N ALA A 734 -23.25 -12.22 -27.19
CA ALA A 734 -22.14 -12.08 -26.24
C ALA A 734 -21.33 -10.81 -26.55
N GLY A 735 -20.89 -10.14 -25.52
CA GLY A 735 -20.10 -8.90 -25.59
C GLY A 735 -20.51 -7.87 -24.55
N THR A 736 -19.86 -6.73 -24.59
CA THR A 736 -20.17 -5.58 -23.72
C THR A 736 -21.35 -4.79 -24.28
N HIS A 737 -22.38 -4.61 -23.50
CA HIS A 737 -23.56 -3.80 -23.81
C HIS A 737 -23.67 -2.63 -22.84
N THR A 738 -24.22 -1.50 -23.30
CA THR A 738 -24.40 -0.32 -22.44
C THR A 738 -25.87 -0.23 -22.01
N LEU A 739 -26.10 -0.15 -20.71
CA LEU A 739 -27.42 0.14 -20.11
C LEU A 739 -27.50 1.62 -19.81
N VAL A 740 -28.62 2.26 -20.22
CA VAL A 740 -28.84 3.69 -20.03
C VAL A 740 -30.21 3.88 -19.40
N ALA A 741 -30.27 4.68 -18.36
CA ALA A 741 -31.51 5.17 -17.76
C ALA A 741 -31.68 6.66 -18.06
N GLN A 742 -32.87 7.04 -18.56
CA GLN A 742 -33.21 8.40 -18.92
C GLN A 742 -34.38 8.90 -18.09
N THR A 743 -34.42 10.23 -17.85
CA THR A 743 -35.63 10.86 -17.30
C THR A 743 -36.71 10.89 -18.35
N GLY A 744 -37.97 11.02 -17.97
CA GLY A 744 -39.08 11.20 -18.93
C GLY A 744 -38.97 12.47 -19.81
N ALA A 745 -37.98 13.33 -19.57
CA ALA A 745 -37.59 14.46 -20.44
C ALA A 745 -36.53 14.08 -21.49
N GLY A 746 -36.02 12.84 -21.47
CA GLY A 746 -34.99 12.33 -22.36
C GLY A 746 -33.56 12.70 -21.96
N GLU A 747 -33.31 13.14 -20.71
CA GLU A 747 -31.95 13.42 -20.20
C GLU A 747 -31.35 12.16 -19.55
N VAL A 748 -30.06 11.88 -19.82
CA VAL A 748 -29.38 10.75 -19.22
C VAL A 748 -29.27 10.93 -17.71
N ALA A 749 -29.95 10.07 -16.96
CA ALA A 749 -29.90 10.08 -15.50
C ALA A 749 -28.70 9.25 -14.98
N THR A 750 -28.47 8.06 -15.55
CA THR A 750 -27.32 7.20 -15.22
C THR A 750 -27.09 6.18 -16.33
N TRP A 751 -25.87 5.65 -16.44
CA TRP A 751 -25.55 4.56 -17.38
C TRP A 751 -24.37 3.71 -16.86
N GLY A 752 -24.25 2.49 -17.37
CA GLY A 752 -23.19 1.55 -17.07
C GLY A 752 -23.07 0.46 -18.13
N THR A 753 -22.11 -0.45 -17.99
CA THR A 753 -21.88 -1.54 -18.95
C THR A 753 -22.12 -2.89 -18.33
N VAL A 754 -22.65 -3.83 -19.13
CA VAL A 754 -22.84 -5.25 -18.77
C VAL A 754 -22.15 -6.15 -19.78
N ASP A 755 -21.37 -7.12 -19.34
CA ASP A 755 -20.70 -8.10 -20.18
C ASP A 755 -21.50 -9.41 -20.20
N LEU A 756 -21.91 -9.88 -21.39
CA LEU A 756 -22.58 -11.17 -21.57
C LEU A 756 -21.60 -12.18 -22.17
N THR A 757 -21.57 -13.40 -21.62
CA THR A 757 -20.71 -14.47 -22.12
C THR A 757 -21.43 -15.25 -23.25
N ALA A 758 -20.65 -15.87 -24.17
CA ALA A 758 -21.25 -16.72 -25.17
C ALA A 758 -21.82 -17.98 -24.52
N ALA A 759 -23.12 -18.27 -24.78
CA ALA A 759 -23.72 -19.51 -24.33
C ALA A 759 -22.90 -20.70 -24.87
N SER A 760 -22.31 -21.49 -23.96
CA SER A 760 -21.65 -22.75 -24.36
C SER A 760 -22.70 -23.71 -24.87
N ASP A 761 -22.61 -24.10 -26.13
CA ASP A 761 -23.45 -25.17 -26.70
C ASP A 761 -23.43 -26.42 -25.78
N PRO A 762 -24.57 -27.03 -25.50
CA PRO A 762 -24.60 -28.22 -24.68
C PRO A 762 -23.93 -29.37 -25.46
N VAL A 763 -22.82 -29.85 -24.94
CA VAL A 763 -22.15 -31.05 -25.42
C VAL A 763 -23.13 -32.22 -25.31
N ALA A 764 -23.58 -32.75 -26.45
CA ALA A 764 -24.39 -33.94 -26.54
C ALA A 764 -23.63 -35.11 -25.93
N VAL A 765 -24.09 -35.60 -24.79
CA VAL A 765 -23.65 -36.87 -24.18
C VAL A 765 -24.41 -37.98 -24.82
N GLU A 766 -23.77 -38.78 -25.69
CA GLU A 766 -24.30 -40.08 -26.12
C GLU A 766 -24.27 -41.08 -24.95
N PRO A 767 -25.30 -41.92 -24.78
CA PRO A 767 -25.36 -42.90 -23.71
C PRO A 767 -24.64 -44.20 -24.10
N GLY A 768 -23.49 -44.44 -23.50
CA GLY A 768 -22.76 -45.72 -23.60
C GLY A 768 -22.94 -46.58 -22.35
N ALA A 769 -23.56 -47.74 -22.51
CA ALA A 769 -23.88 -48.73 -21.49
C ALA A 769 -22.65 -49.51 -20.96
N GLY A 770 -22.73 -49.95 -19.72
CA GLY A 770 -22.03 -51.18 -19.35
C GLY A 770 -21.43 -51.26 -17.94
N ALA A 771 -22.20 -51.76 -17.06
CA ALA A 771 -21.99 -52.55 -15.83
C ALA A 771 -20.55 -53.07 -15.49
N GLY A 772 -20.24 -53.05 -14.21
CA GLY A 772 -19.18 -53.85 -13.60
C GLY A 772 -18.92 -53.52 -12.15
N ALA A 773 -19.49 -54.30 -11.25
CA ALA A 773 -19.29 -54.30 -9.81
C ALA A 773 -17.93 -54.88 -9.39
N GLY A 774 -17.37 -54.42 -8.25
CA GLY A 774 -16.22 -55.06 -7.65
C GLY A 774 -15.70 -54.37 -6.39
N ALA A 775 -16.16 -54.77 -5.32
CA ALA A 775 -15.79 -54.83 -3.91
C ALA A 775 -14.38 -54.42 -3.44
N ALA A 776 -14.39 -53.69 -2.38
CA ALA A 776 -13.66 -53.77 -1.10
C ALA A 776 -12.16 -54.15 -1.05
N GLY A 777 -11.41 -53.34 -0.31
CA GLY A 777 -10.10 -53.70 0.21
C GLY A 777 -9.52 -52.58 1.05
N GLY A 778 -9.77 -52.60 2.34
CA GLY A 778 -9.11 -51.76 3.33
C GLY A 778 -7.65 -52.17 3.54
N GLY A 779 -6.83 -51.22 3.81
CA GLY A 779 -5.43 -51.43 4.21
C GLY A 779 -4.96 -50.29 5.11
N ALA A 780 -5.12 -50.50 6.40
CA ALA A 780 -4.43 -49.72 7.43
C ALA A 780 -2.95 -49.97 7.33
N LEU A 781 -2.13 -48.94 7.36
CA LEU A 781 -0.71 -49.02 7.63
C LEU A 781 -0.37 -48.29 8.90
N ALA A 782 0.27 -49.05 9.77
CA ALA A 782 0.65 -48.78 11.15
C ALA A 782 1.80 -47.80 11.24
N PHE A 783 1.74 -46.96 12.26
CA PHE A 783 2.84 -46.18 12.83
C PHE A 783 3.85 -47.15 13.47
N THR A 784 5.13 -46.94 13.16
CA THR A 784 6.25 -47.40 14.03
C THR A 784 7.03 -46.17 14.46
N GLY A 785 7.04 -45.98 15.78
CA GLY A 785 7.80 -44.94 16.44
C GLY A 785 9.29 -45.21 16.43
N GLY A 786 10.09 -44.16 16.45
CA GLY A 786 11.53 -44.18 16.71
C GLY A 786 11.87 -43.03 17.64
N ASP A 787 12.51 -43.39 18.70
CA ASP A 787 12.87 -42.62 19.88
C ASP A 787 13.69 -41.36 19.61
N VAL A 788 13.35 -40.27 20.30
CA VAL A 788 14.20 -39.08 20.45
C VAL A 788 14.56 -38.94 21.92
N LEU A 789 15.81 -39.12 22.26
CA LEU A 789 16.38 -38.74 23.55
C LEU A 789 17.12 -37.39 23.46
N PRO A 790 17.29 -36.66 24.59
CA PRO A 790 17.27 -35.21 24.59
C PRO A 790 18.67 -34.56 24.59
N VAL A 791 18.78 -33.41 23.94
CA VAL A 791 19.90 -32.48 24.11
C VAL A 791 19.44 -31.33 25.02
N ALA A 792 19.63 -31.54 26.32
CA ALA A 792 19.45 -30.55 27.37
C ALA A 792 20.64 -30.56 28.34
N ALA A 793 21.80 -30.06 27.90
CA ALA A 793 22.97 -29.94 28.80
C ALA A 793 24.00 -28.85 28.41
N ALA A 794 23.73 -27.94 27.46
CA ALA A 794 24.73 -26.94 27.05
C ALA A 794 24.42 -25.48 27.47
N SER A 795 23.22 -25.18 27.97
CA SER A 795 22.80 -23.78 28.21
C SER A 795 23.07 -23.25 29.62
N ILE A 796 23.54 -24.08 30.58
CA ILE A 796 23.75 -23.63 31.98
C ILE A 796 25.18 -23.14 32.24
N LEU A 797 26.15 -23.45 31.42
CA LEU A 797 27.55 -23.06 31.63
C LEU A 797 27.89 -21.64 31.14
N VAL A 798 27.09 -21.04 30.27
CA VAL A 798 27.31 -19.65 29.75
C VAL A 798 26.74 -18.59 30.70
N LEU A 799 25.69 -18.92 31.45
CA LEU A 799 25.08 -18.00 32.42
C LEU A 799 25.90 -17.84 33.72
N LEU A 800 26.69 -18.82 34.13
CA LEU A 800 27.54 -18.71 35.30
C LEU A 800 28.87 -18.00 35.03
N ALA A 801 29.34 -17.91 33.80
CA ALA A 801 30.53 -17.16 33.42
C ALA A 801 30.24 -15.64 33.29
N GLY A 802 29.01 -15.25 32.89
CA GLY A 802 28.59 -13.86 32.81
C GLY A 802 28.41 -13.17 34.16
N LEU A 803 27.91 -13.89 35.15
CA LEU A 803 27.72 -13.37 36.52
C LEU A 803 29.03 -13.14 37.26
N GLY A 804 30.07 -13.92 36.98
CA GLY A 804 31.40 -13.80 37.57
C GLY A 804 32.19 -12.55 37.12
N LEU A 805 31.92 -12.07 35.92
CA LEU A 805 32.58 -10.87 35.33
C LEU A 805 31.95 -9.56 35.81
N VAL A 806 30.65 -9.52 36.06
CA VAL A 806 29.96 -8.33 36.58
C VAL A 806 30.25 -8.08 38.04
N LEU A 807 30.47 -9.12 38.83
CA LEU A 807 30.86 -8.96 40.26
C LEU A 807 32.33 -8.58 40.44
N ARG A 808 33.20 -8.80 39.46
CA ARG A 808 34.62 -8.42 39.53
C ARG A 808 34.86 -6.98 39.09
N SER A 809 33.95 -6.38 38.34
CA SER A 809 34.01 -4.96 37.91
C SER A 809 33.53 -3.98 38.98
N ARG A 810 32.71 -4.41 39.95
CA ARG A 810 32.21 -3.56 41.06
C ARG A 810 33.14 -3.48 42.26
N ARG A 811 34.24 -4.26 42.32
CA ARG A 811 35.25 -4.17 43.40
C ARG A 811 36.50 -3.36 43.08
N ARG A 812 36.51 -2.63 41.94
CA ARG A 812 37.63 -1.72 41.58
C ARG A 812 37.23 -0.22 41.51
N ARG A 813 36.09 0.10 42.08
CA ARG A 813 35.67 1.54 42.31
C ARG A 813 35.05 1.62 43.71
N ALA A 814 35.88 1.52 44.72
CA ALA A 814 35.72 2.05 46.07
C ALA A 814 37.10 2.36 46.59
#